data_04d54e794658966b6c5c767cf2e1dfba
#
_entry.id   04d54e794658966b6c5c767cf2e1dfba
#
_cell.length_a   1.000
_cell.length_b   1.000
_cell.length_c   1.000
_cell.angle_alpha   90.00
_cell.angle_beta   90.00
_cell.angle_gamma   90.00
#
_symmetry.space_group_name_H-M   'P 1'
#
loop_
_entity.id
_entity.type
_entity.pdbx_description
1 polymer ?
#
loop_
_entity_poly.entity_id
_entity_poly.type
_entity_poly.pdbx_seq_one_letter_code
_entity_poly.pdbx_strand_id
1 'polypeptide(L)'
;MFGCCWCCSALRPRYKRLVDNIFPVNPQDGLVKNNMEKLTFYSLSSPEKLDRIGEYLFQRASRDIYRRRNGFVIIAMEAMDQLLLACHAQTLNLFVESFLKMVQKLLESTDPQLQILATQSFVRFANIEQDTPSYHTRYDFFVSKYSAMCHSNNDDPAIRKQIRLAGIQGLQGVVRKTLSDDLVENIWEPVHMDKIVPSLLYNMQNSRYSNKEDATPDSPTEERSDPPQFAETCMRELVGRASFGHIRCVIRPVLRHLDNHQLWVPNYFAIHTFRIIMFSIQSQYSYTVVEALMAHLDDHSKSTAKIRTSIADTLSKIISIAAGESVGPSVLEIINSLLSHLRVSVTRNQPSSSDEQLYQEALINALGEFANHLPDYQKIEIMMFIMSKVPYSQPDRIVSVGKGDVLLQSILLKSLLKVGTKYQTIHLNTTFPPSFLEPLLRMSLAADAEMRLLVQKIFHTLIDRHQNITKLAKPITNVAPLNLTIEKASRPDVIFIRKHGPEIYLALYESLELASNTVENVESIYTTLALLAVELASEETILELLRLVLSLQDLALTSGQISISLKFNLHATVISLLVLISYVCNIASLMDYANKIVEIRRKEAPHLLPDLHSQYDPGLSSRIAPVLLVDQTVLSECLKGAGLDSGKLQQGPGYSSTSLQHRHSWVDSAGRNSLADINSGATELDSGGSSPGVQKKLLGEELTFESMKRILTENNNNHVMEGEKRLQLSHFFRNAPFQDLVSKTQPKHDVLQSKLSEIFNTLAVDPRNTPQPGGPPTDTKPNQAPPAYEIHFPELFVY
;
A
#
# COMPACT_ATOMS: atom_id res chain seq x y z
N MET A 1 23.40 -39.15 75.81
CA MET A 1 23.12 -40.12 74.76
C MET A 1 23.14 -39.37 73.43
N PHE A 2 24.30 -39.09 72.81
CA PHE A 2 24.48 -38.53 71.47
C PHE A 2 25.61 -39.24 70.73
N GLY A 3 25.37 -40.50 70.41
CA GLY A 3 26.43 -41.29 69.78
C GLY A 3 25.89 -42.27 68.74
N CYS A 4 25.12 -41.81 67.77
CA CYS A 4 24.63 -42.69 66.66
C CYS A 4 24.43 -42.03 65.29
N CYS A 5 25.09 -40.88 65.04
CA CYS A 5 24.85 -40.19 63.72
C CYS A 5 25.97 -40.40 62.67
N TRP A 6 27.12 -41.04 63.02
CA TRP A 6 28.20 -41.17 62.02
C TRP A 6 28.05 -42.39 61.12
N CYS A 7 27.40 -43.45 61.53
CA CYS A 7 27.15 -44.63 60.71
C CYS A 7 26.12 -44.39 59.61
N CYS A 8 25.14 -43.52 59.84
CA CYS A 8 24.10 -43.17 58.78
C CYS A 8 24.67 -42.33 57.65
N SER A 9 25.75 -41.57 57.86
CA SER A 9 26.34 -40.75 56.79
C SER A 9 27.08 -41.57 55.73
N ALA A 10 27.66 -42.73 56.15
CA ALA A 10 28.38 -43.61 55.23
C ALA A 10 27.46 -44.39 54.29
N LEU A 11 26.21 -44.67 54.72
CA LEU A 11 25.17 -45.32 53.90
C LEU A 11 24.41 -44.41 52.97
N ARG A 12 24.65 -43.09 53.08
CA ARG A 12 23.99 -42.13 52.27
C ARG A 12 24.53 -42.12 50.81
N PRO A 13 23.69 -42.15 49.77
CA PRO A 13 24.15 -42.17 48.38
C PRO A 13 25.12 -41.01 48.05
N ARG A 14 26.14 -41.31 47.23
CA ARG A 14 27.23 -40.37 46.92
C ARG A 14 26.72 -39.03 46.40
N TYR A 15 25.73 -39.02 45.51
CA TYR A 15 25.18 -37.80 44.98
C TYR A 15 24.54 -36.92 46.07
N LYS A 16 23.83 -37.49 47.06
CA LYS A 16 23.24 -36.71 48.16
C LYS A 16 24.32 -36.02 49.02
N ARG A 17 25.43 -36.72 49.27
CA ARG A 17 26.54 -36.13 50.02
C ARG A 17 27.19 -34.99 49.25
N LEU A 18 27.40 -35.14 47.93
CA LEU A 18 27.94 -34.07 47.08
C LEU A 18 27.04 -32.87 47.06
N VAL A 19 25.73 -33.05 46.94
CA VAL A 19 24.72 -31.94 46.99
C VAL A 19 24.71 -31.28 48.38
N ASP A 20 24.77 -32.04 49.46
CA ASP A 20 24.79 -31.42 50.80
C ASP A 20 26.06 -30.59 51.07
N ASN A 21 27.19 -30.97 50.51
CA ASN A 21 28.48 -30.30 50.71
C ASN A 21 28.60 -28.96 49.96
N ILE A 22 27.76 -28.66 48.98
CA ILE A 22 27.78 -27.36 48.28
C ILE A 22 27.21 -26.22 49.15
N PHE A 23 26.42 -26.54 50.16
CA PHE A 23 25.81 -25.57 51.05
C PHE A 23 26.77 -25.20 52.20
N PRO A 24 27.04 -23.91 52.43
CA PRO A 24 27.82 -23.45 53.55
C PRO A 24 27.04 -23.56 54.86
N VAL A 25 27.72 -23.32 55.96
CA VAL A 25 27.07 -23.23 57.27
C VAL A 25 26.23 -21.96 57.38
N ASN A 26 26.78 -20.84 56.90
CA ASN A 26 26.03 -19.57 56.79
C ASN A 26 25.68 -19.27 55.33
N PRO A 27 24.39 -19.00 54.99
CA PRO A 27 23.99 -18.75 53.64
C PRO A 27 24.61 -17.48 52.99
N GLN A 28 25.12 -16.55 53.79
CA GLN A 28 25.83 -15.36 53.30
C GLN A 28 27.17 -15.67 52.62
N ASP A 29 27.81 -16.83 52.96
CA ASP A 29 29.07 -17.23 52.34
C ASP A 29 28.90 -17.68 50.87
N GLY A 30 27.67 -17.85 50.40
CA GLY A 30 27.37 -18.28 49.04
C GLY A 30 27.68 -19.75 48.75
N LEU A 31 27.60 -20.15 47.51
CA LEU A 31 27.87 -21.52 47.07
C LEU A 31 29.31 -21.92 47.26
N VAL A 32 29.56 -23.12 47.83
CA VAL A 32 30.94 -23.66 48.04
C VAL A 32 31.49 -24.14 46.70
N LYS A 33 32.26 -23.26 45.99
CA LYS A 33 32.73 -23.47 44.60
C LYS A 33 33.44 -24.83 44.40
N ASN A 34 34.43 -25.17 45.23
CA ASN A 34 35.18 -26.44 45.10
C ASN A 34 34.29 -27.68 45.19
N ASN A 35 33.24 -27.62 45.99
CA ASN A 35 32.27 -28.73 46.09
C ASN A 35 31.27 -28.73 44.94
N MET A 36 30.93 -27.56 44.41
CA MET A 36 30.12 -27.45 43.20
C MET A 36 30.85 -28.03 41.98
N GLU A 37 32.15 -27.73 41.83
CA GLU A 37 32.97 -28.34 40.78
C GLU A 37 32.99 -29.86 40.84
N LYS A 38 33.12 -30.44 42.05
CA LYS A 38 33.07 -31.90 42.28
C LYS A 38 31.68 -32.47 41.90
N LEU A 39 30.61 -31.74 42.22
CA LEU A 39 29.24 -32.14 41.85
C LEU A 39 29.05 -32.09 40.36
N THR A 40 29.51 -31.02 39.69
CA THR A 40 29.45 -30.86 38.23
C THR A 40 30.22 -31.96 37.52
N PHE A 41 31.47 -32.24 37.96
CA PHE A 41 32.27 -33.33 37.39
C PHE A 41 31.61 -34.70 37.60
N TYR A 42 30.99 -34.94 38.76
CA TYR A 42 30.23 -36.15 39.01
C TYR A 42 29.01 -36.28 38.11
N SER A 43 28.29 -35.17 37.86
CA SER A 43 27.12 -35.12 36.98
C SER A 43 27.50 -35.39 35.52
N LEU A 44 28.63 -34.87 35.04
CA LEU A 44 29.19 -35.15 33.72
C LEU A 44 29.66 -36.60 33.57
N SER A 45 30.23 -37.19 34.63
CA SER A 45 30.73 -38.56 34.62
C SER A 45 29.62 -39.60 34.76
N SER A 46 28.48 -39.24 35.32
CA SER A 46 27.36 -40.13 35.60
C SER A 46 26.03 -39.45 35.27
N PRO A 47 25.73 -39.20 33.96
CA PRO A 47 24.54 -38.47 33.54
C PRO A 47 23.22 -39.08 34.04
N GLU A 48 23.17 -40.38 34.24
CA GLU A 48 22.00 -41.09 34.77
C GLU A 48 21.64 -40.72 36.22
N LYS A 49 22.53 -40.02 36.92
CA LYS A 49 22.28 -39.51 38.30
C LYS A 49 21.78 -38.06 38.27
N LEU A 50 21.85 -37.37 37.16
CA LEU A 50 21.52 -35.97 37.04
C LEU A 50 20.06 -35.66 37.45
N ASP A 51 19.12 -36.52 37.04
CA ASP A 51 17.71 -36.45 37.46
C ASP A 51 17.57 -36.53 39.00
N ARG A 52 18.24 -37.50 39.61
CA ARG A 52 18.18 -37.67 41.08
C ARG A 52 18.83 -36.52 41.85
N ILE A 53 19.84 -35.89 41.26
CA ILE A 53 20.49 -34.69 41.82
C ILE A 53 19.49 -33.51 41.73
N GLY A 54 18.85 -33.31 40.59
CA GLY A 54 17.84 -32.27 40.38
C GLY A 54 16.67 -32.42 41.36
N GLU A 55 16.10 -33.60 41.44
CA GLU A 55 14.98 -33.88 42.34
C GLU A 55 15.37 -33.67 43.81
N TYR A 56 16.59 -34.08 44.23
CA TYR A 56 17.07 -33.87 45.60
C TYR A 56 17.30 -32.39 45.92
N LEU A 57 17.85 -31.63 45.01
CA LEU A 57 17.98 -30.15 45.12
C LEU A 57 16.60 -29.49 45.24
N PHE A 58 15.64 -29.89 44.42
CA PHE A 58 14.26 -29.39 44.46
C PHE A 58 13.60 -29.68 45.82
N GLN A 59 13.71 -30.92 46.33
CA GLN A 59 13.15 -31.30 47.64
C GLN A 59 13.79 -30.54 48.80
N ARG A 60 15.10 -30.26 48.71
CA ARG A 60 15.82 -29.46 49.72
C ARG A 60 15.39 -28.01 49.69
N ALA A 61 15.38 -27.38 48.49
CA ALA A 61 14.94 -26.01 48.32
C ALA A 61 13.47 -25.82 48.74
N SER A 62 12.59 -26.76 48.41
CA SER A 62 11.18 -26.72 48.83
C SER A 62 11.01 -26.70 50.35
N ARG A 63 11.86 -27.46 51.09
CA ARG A 63 11.89 -27.41 52.57
C ARG A 63 12.41 -26.07 53.10
N ASP A 64 13.44 -25.51 52.44
CA ASP A 64 14.01 -24.25 52.87
C ASP A 64 13.08 -23.06 52.55
N ILE A 65 12.31 -23.10 51.46
CA ILE A 65 11.20 -22.17 51.18
C ILE A 65 10.15 -22.20 52.29
N TYR A 66 9.69 -23.40 52.65
CA TYR A 66 8.71 -23.55 53.72
C TYR A 66 9.23 -23.00 55.06
N ARG A 67 10.55 -23.13 55.35
CA ARG A 67 11.23 -22.62 56.52
C ARG A 67 11.65 -21.15 56.42
N ARG A 68 11.33 -20.45 55.32
CA ARG A 68 11.72 -19.08 55.05
C ARG A 68 13.25 -18.84 55.07
N ARG A 69 14.02 -19.84 54.63
CA ARG A 69 15.49 -19.78 54.56
C ARG A 69 15.95 -19.40 53.18
N ASN A 70 15.55 -18.18 52.69
CA ASN A 70 15.74 -17.72 51.31
C ASN A 70 17.20 -17.79 50.82
N GLY A 71 18.21 -17.54 51.70
CA GLY A 71 19.61 -17.63 51.32
C GLY A 71 20.05 -19.04 50.85
N PHE A 72 19.51 -20.11 51.46
CA PHE A 72 19.80 -21.48 51.00
C PHE A 72 19.03 -21.83 49.74
N VAL A 73 17.87 -21.19 49.51
CA VAL A 73 17.10 -21.33 48.26
C VAL A 73 17.87 -20.72 47.08
N ILE A 74 18.48 -19.55 47.27
CA ILE A 74 19.33 -18.91 46.29
C ILE A 74 20.50 -19.81 45.88
N ILE A 75 21.19 -20.41 46.87
CA ILE A 75 22.31 -21.34 46.64
C ILE A 75 21.83 -22.59 45.87
N ALA A 76 20.67 -23.13 46.21
CA ALA A 76 20.10 -24.26 45.50
C ALA A 76 19.79 -23.96 44.05
N MET A 77 19.22 -22.74 43.77
CA MET A 77 18.92 -22.32 42.42
C MET A 77 20.18 -22.06 41.59
N GLU A 78 21.16 -21.39 42.18
CA GLU A 78 22.49 -21.19 41.59
C GLU A 78 23.18 -22.52 41.23
N ALA A 79 23.09 -23.54 42.09
CA ALA A 79 23.61 -24.86 41.80
C ALA A 79 22.86 -25.51 40.61
N MET A 80 21.53 -25.36 40.54
CA MET A 80 20.74 -25.85 39.40
C MET A 80 21.10 -25.14 38.11
N ASP A 81 21.29 -23.81 38.12
CA ASP A 81 21.72 -23.04 36.95
C ASP A 81 23.10 -23.49 36.43
N GLN A 82 24.06 -23.70 37.34
CA GLN A 82 25.40 -24.18 36.96
C GLN A 82 25.37 -25.60 36.39
N LEU A 83 24.56 -26.51 36.95
CA LEU A 83 24.39 -27.86 36.41
C LEU A 83 23.69 -27.81 35.03
N LEU A 84 22.71 -26.96 34.87
CA LEU A 84 22.01 -26.77 33.61
C LEU A 84 22.99 -26.36 32.50
N LEU A 85 23.82 -25.34 32.77
CA LEU A 85 24.79 -24.82 31.81
C LEU A 85 25.93 -25.80 31.53
N ALA A 86 26.37 -26.58 32.54
CA ALA A 86 27.46 -27.54 32.37
C ALA A 86 27.00 -28.81 31.61
N CYS A 87 25.76 -29.25 31.84
CA CYS A 87 25.26 -30.53 31.34
C CYS A 87 24.35 -30.43 30.12
N HIS A 88 24.23 -29.26 29.52
CA HIS A 88 23.27 -29.03 28.40
C HIS A 88 23.49 -29.93 27.17
N ALA A 89 24.70 -30.37 26.91
CA ALA A 89 25.04 -31.26 25.79
C ALA A 89 24.71 -32.74 26.04
N GLN A 90 24.31 -33.11 27.25
CA GLN A 90 24.03 -34.49 27.67
C GLN A 90 22.60 -34.60 28.20
N THR A 91 21.87 -35.63 27.94
CA THR A 91 20.55 -36.05 28.46
C THR A 91 19.80 -35.05 29.39
N LEU A 92 19.42 -33.88 28.84
CA LEU A 92 18.83 -32.78 29.62
C LEU A 92 17.40 -33.04 30.11
N ASN A 93 16.61 -33.86 29.41
CA ASN A 93 15.15 -33.90 29.55
C ASN A 93 14.66 -34.18 31.00
N LEU A 94 15.28 -35.09 31.70
CA LEU A 94 14.84 -35.42 33.05
C LEU A 94 15.26 -34.36 34.08
N PHE A 95 16.45 -33.79 33.96
CA PHE A 95 16.92 -32.71 34.84
C PHE A 95 16.08 -31.43 34.63
N VAL A 96 15.74 -31.09 33.38
CA VAL A 96 14.91 -29.93 33.05
C VAL A 96 13.55 -30.01 33.74
N GLU A 97 12.97 -31.19 33.88
CA GLU A 97 11.72 -31.31 34.61
C GLU A 97 11.86 -30.86 36.08
N SER A 98 12.89 -31.34 36.80
CA SER A 98 13.18 -30.92 38.18
C SER A 98 13.51 -29.42 38.27
N PHE A 99 14.26 -28.90 37.27
CA PHE A 99 14.58 -27.48 37.15
C PHE A 99 13.31 -26.64 36.98
N LEU A 100 12.42 -26.99 36.02
CA LEU A 100 11.20 -26.26 35.79
C LEU A 100 10.21 -26.33 36.97
N LYS A 101 10.16 -27.46 37.70
CA LYS A 101 9.40 -27.58 38.95
C LYS A 101 9.96 -26.59 40.02
N MET A 102 11.27 -26.43 40.08
CA MET A 102 11.89 -25.47 41.01
C MET A 102 11.55 -24.02 40.60
N VAL A 103 11.71 -23.65 39.34
CA VAL A 103 11.34 -22.33 38.82
C VAL A 103 9.86 -22.04 39.10
N GLN A 104 8.97 -22.99 38.81
CA GLN A 104 7.54 -22.86 39.08
C GLN A 104 7.29 -22.60 40.57
N LYS A 105 7.92 -23.37 41.45
CA LYS A 105 7.74 -23.22 42.90
C LYS A 105 8.19 -21.85 43.42
N LEU A 106 9.27 -21.32 42.86
CA LEU A 106 9.77 -19.98 43.22
C LEU A 106 8.85 -18.88 42.67
N LEU A 107 8.33 -19.03 41.45
CA LEU A 107 7.37 -18.10 40.87
C LEU A 107 6.03 -18.05 41.63
N GLU A 108 5.61 -19.17 42.25
CA GLU A 108 4.42 -19.23 43.10
C GLU A 108 4.64 -18.56 44.48
N SER A 109 5.88 -18.29 44.87
CA SER A 109 6.21 -17.58 46.12
C SER A 109 5.62 -16.20 46.17
N THR A 110 5.29 -15.71 47.36
CA THR A 110 4.89 -14.32 47.60
C THR A 110 6.06 -13.35 47.69
N ASP A 111 7.30 -13.86 47.79
CA ASP A 111 8.52 -13.06 47.89
C ASP A 111 8.96 -12.57 46.50
N PRO A 112 8.97 -11.23 46.25
CA PRO A 112 9.41 -10.65 45.01
C PRO A 112 10.83 -11.08 44.59
N GLN A 113 11.76 -11.21 45.53
CA GLN A 113 13.14 -11.56 45.23
C GLN A 113 13.24 -12.99 44.67
N LEU A 114 12.46 -13.92 45.22
CA LEU A 114 12.40 -15.29 44.70
C LEU A 114 11.77 -15.39 43.32
N GLN A 115 10.74 -14.56 43.03
CA GLN A 115 10.14 -14.48 41.70
C GLN A 115 11.14 -13.94 40.65
N ILE A 116 11.92 -12.91 41.00
CA ILE A 116 12.96 -12.33 40.14
C ILE A 116 14.04 -13.35 39.86
N LEU A 117 14.55 -14.03 40.95
CA LEU A 117 15.53 -15.09 40.81
C LEU A 117 15.08 -16.21 39.88
N ALA A 118 13.83 -16.69 40.05
CA ALA A 118 13.23 -17.71 39.20
C ALA A 118 13.18 -17.29 37.74
N THR A 119 12.81 -16.02 37.49
CA THR A 119 12.77 -15.49 36.13
C THR A 119 14.15 -15.41 35.51
N GLN A 120 15.17 -14.96 36.24
CA GLN A 120 16.55 -14.93 35.75
C GLN A 120 17.04 -16.32 35.34
N SER A 121 16.76 -17.32 36.18
CA SER A 121 17.09 -18.71 35.89
C SER A 121 16.30 -19.26 34.69
N PHE A 122 15.02 -18.91 34.56
CA PHE A 122 14.22 -19.26 33.40
C PHE A 122 14.78 -18.66 32.12
N VAL A 123 15.20 -17.38 32.13
CA VAL A 123 15.81 -16.72 30.95
C VAL A 123 17.12 -17.42 30.55
N ARG A 124 17.94 -17.87 31.49
CA ARG A 124 19.14 -18.68 31.18
C ARG A 124 18.78 -20.00 30.50
N PHE A 125 17.74 -20.67 30.99
CA PHE A 125 17.19 -21.87 30.36
C PHE A 125 16.67 -21.60 28.96
N ALA A 126 15.93 -20.50 28.76
CA ALA A 126 15.33 -20.14 27.48
C ALA A 126 16.40 -19.85 26.40
N ASN A 127 17.60 -19.41 26.78
CA ASN A 127 18.70 -19.16 25.84
C ASN A 127 19.42 -20.45 25.40
N ILE A 128 19.06 -21.64 25.92
CA ILE A 128 19.56 -22.93 25.46
C ILE A 128 18.73 -23.34 24.24
N GLU A 129 19.35 -23.48 23.09
CA GLU A 129 18.66 -23.75 21.80
C GLU A 129 18.03 -25.14 21.70
N GLN A 130 18.55 -26.11 22.49
CA GLN A 130 18.05 -27.50 22.43
C GLN A 130 16.60 -27.60 22.87
N ASP A 131 15.84 -28.38 22.12
CA ASP A 131 14.44 -28.63 22.44
C ASP A 131 14.30 -29.51 23.69
N THR A 132 13.28 -29.19 24.47
CA THR A 132 12.98 -29.88 25.73
C THR A 132 11.48 -30.15 25.85
N PRO A 133 11.02 -31.37 25.50
CA PRO A 133 9.59 -31.73 25.52
C PRO A 133 8.90 -31.43 26.86
N SER A 134 9.61 -31.56 27.97
CA SER A 134 9.11 -31.26 29.33
C SER A 134 8.66 -29.80 29.51
N TYR A 135 9.13 -28.89 28.67
CA TYR A 135 8.75 -27.49 28.74
C TYR A 135 7.36 -27.26 28.10
N HIS A 136 7.07 -27.95 27.00
CA HIS A 136 5.84 -27.73 26.23
C HIS A 136 4.57 -27.99 27.06
N THR A 137 4.58 -28.94 27.97
CA THR A 137 3.44 -29.21 28.86
C THR A 137 3.19 -28.14 29.92
N ARG A 138 4.08 -27.11 30.03
CA ARG A 138 4.02 -26.06 31.06
C ARG A 138 3.82 -24.65 30.51
N TYR A 139 3.59 -24.50 29.21
CA TYR A 139 3.43 -23.20 28.58
C TYR A 139 2.39 -22.34 29.27
N ASP A 140 1.21 -22.89 29.54
CA ASP A 140 0.10 -22.14 30.11
C ASP A 140 0.46 -21.55 31.49
N PHE A 141 1.16 -22.32 32.32
CA PHE A 141 1.61 -21.81 33.61
C PHE A 141 2.57 -20.62 33.46
N PHE A 142 3.62 -20.76 32.67
CA PHE A 142 4.64 -19.71 32.52
C PHE A 142 4.05 -18.45 31.86
N VAL A 143 3.28 -18.60 30.80
CA VAL A 143 2.57 -17.48 30.14
C VAL A 143 1.68 -16.76 31.13
N SER A 144 0.83 -17.50 31.87
CA SER A 144 -0.12 -16.91 32.82
C SER A 144 0.61 -16.19 33.96
N LYS A 145 1.69 -16.80 34.51
CA LYS A 145 2.42 -16.24 35.63
C LYS A 145 3.20 -14.98 35.23
N TYR A 146 3.95 -15.03 34.13
CA TYR A 146 4.69 -13.87 33.65
C TYR A 146 3.78 -12.74 33.20
N SER A 147 2.65 -13.06 32.55
CA SER A 147 1.62 -12.06 32.24
C SER A 147 1.09 -11.39 33.52
N ALA A 148 0.79 -12.15 34.56
CA ALA A 148 0.38 -11.57 35.84
C ALA A 148 1.45 -10.67 36.47
N MET A 149 2.76 -11.04 36.38
CA MET A 149 3.86 -10.20 36.83
C MET A 149 3.99 -8.89 36.06
N CYS A 150 3.70 -8.89 34.76
CA CYS A 150 3.67 -7.68 33.93
C CYS A 150 2.63 -6.66 34.41
N HIS A 151 1.58 -7.09 35.09
CA HIS A 151 0.51 -6.26 35.65
C HIS A 151 0.65 -6.03 37.17
N SER A 152 1.82 -6.31 37.77
CA SER A 152 2.04 -6.15 39.19
C SER A 152 1.69 -4.74 39.68
N ASN A 153 0.91 -4.65 40.76
CA ASN A 153 0.50 -3.43 41.45
C ASN A 153 1.09 -3.38 42.87
N ASN A 154 2.33 -3.82 43.07
CA ASN A 154 3.00 -3.73 44.36
C ASN A 154 3.03 -2.25 44.84
N ASP A 155 2.91 -2.04 46.15
CA ASP A 155 2.89 -0.71 46.77
C ASP A 155 4.23 0.02 46.58
N ASP A 156 5.34 -0.68 46.66
CA ASP A 156 6.67 -0.13 46.40
C ASP A 156 6.90 0.01 44.90
N PRO A 157 7.10 1.25 44.37
CA PRO A 157 7.33 1.49 42.98
C PRO A 157 8.60 0.84 42.43
N ALA A 158 9.67 0.73 43.24
CA ALA A 158 10.92 0.08 42.82
C ALA A 158 10.72 -1.43 42.63
N ILE A 159 10.08 -2.07 43.61
CA ILE A 159 9.74 -3.49 43.53
C ILE A 159 8.76 -3.76 42.40
N ARG A 160 7.75 -2.90 42.22
CA ARG A 160 6.79 -2.97 41.12
C ARG A 160 7.50 -2.96 39.77
N LYS A 161 8.43 -2.01 39.56
CA LYS A 161 9.23 -1.90 38.32
C LYS A 161 10.03 -3.18 38.08
N GLN A 162 10.70 -3.71 39.13
CA GLN A 162 11.50 -4.94 39.03
C GLN A 162 10.64 -6.16 38.68
N ILE A 163 9.47 -6.33 39.33
CA ILE A 163 8.57 -7.46 39.04
C ILE A 163 8.03 -7.37 37.60
N ARG A 164 7.63 -6.16 37.17
CA ARG A 164 7.15 -5.98 35.79
C ARG A 164 8.24 -6.28 34.77
N LEU A 165 9.46 -5.79 35.00
CA LEU A 165 10.63 -6.10 34.17
C LEU A 165 10.88 -7.60 34.10
N ALA A 166 10.90 -8.27 35.29
CA ALA A 166 11.02 -9.72 35.34
C ALA A 166 9.91 -10.44 34.57
N GLY A 167 8.66 -9.99 34.69
CA GLY A 167 7.54 -10.52 33.91
C GLY A 167 7.79 -10.45 32.41
N ILE A 168 8.22 -9.29 31.90
CA ILE A 168 8.52 -9.09 30.47
C ILE A 168 9.70 -9.96 30.03
N GLN A 169 10.76 -10.05 30.82
CA GLN A 169 11.90 -10.94 30.56
C GLN A 169 11.49 -12.41 30.53
N GLY A 170 10.59 -12.81 31.43
CA GLY A 170 10.00 -14.15 31.40
C GLY A 170 9.20 -14.44 30.14
N LEU A 171 8.35 -13.49 29.70
CA LEU A 171 7.63 -13.61 28.42
C LEU A 171 8.60 -13.66 27.24
N GLN A 172 9.65 -12.86 27.24
CA GLN A 172 10.69 -12.91 26.21
C GLN A 172 11.37 -14.29 26.18
N GLY A 173 11.64 -14.87 27.34
CA GLY A 173 12.17 -16.23 27.44
C GLY A 173 11.21 -17.26 26.85
N VAL A 174 9.91 -17.13 27.11
CA VAL A 174 8.87 -17.98 26.50
C VAL A 174 8.89 -17.85 24.97
N VAL A 175 8.93 -16.62 24.46
CA VAL A 175 8.99 -16.34 23.00
C VAL A 175 10.24 -16.96 22.38
N ARG A 176 11.39 -16.88 23.05
CA ARG A 176 12.67 -17.45 22.55
C ARG A 176 12.66 -18.96 22.49
N LYS A 177 12.00 -19.60 23.45
CA LYS A 177 11.94 -21.06 23.55
C LYS A 177 10.84 -21.69 22.68
N THR A 178 10.10 -20.88 21.91
CA THR A 178 9.02 -21.35 21.03
C THR A 178 9.61 -22.03 19.80
N LEU A 179 9.10 -23.21 19.50
CA LEU A 179 9.37 -23.94 18.28
C LEU A 179 8.47 -23.44 17.14
N SER A 180 8.98 -23.57 15.91
CA SER A 180 8.23 -23.24 14.69
C SER A 180 7.37 -24.42 14.21
N ASP A 181 7.17 -25.46 15.00
CA ASP A 181 6.44 -26.66 14.63
C ASP A 181 4.93 -26.49 14.90
N ASP A 182 4.14 -26.46 13.85
CA ASP A 182 2.68 -26.31 13.90
C ASP A 182 1.95 -27.54 14.49
N LEU A 183 2.67 -28.66 14.68
CA LEU A 183 2.11 -29.90 15.21
C LEU A 183 2.13 -30.00 16.75
N VAL A 184 2.79 -29.05 17.41
CA VAL A 184 2.91 -29.02 18.88
C VAL A 184 2.18 -27.81 19.41
N GLU A 185 1.47 -27.96 20.56
CA GLU A 185 0.91 -26.83 21.32
C GLU A 185 1.99 -25.76 21.48
N ASN A 186 1.70 -24.55 21.05
CA ASN A 186 2.65 -23.45 21.01
C ASN A 186 2.00 -22.14 21.48
N ILE A 187 2.84 -21.11 21.63
CA ILE A 187 2.40 -19.81 22.13
C ILE A 187 1.41 -19.08 21.20
N TRP A 188 1.32 -19.49 19.92
CA TRP A 188 0.48 -18.84 18.93
C TRP A 188 -1.02 -19.09 19.12
N GLU A 189 -1.38 -20.00 20.01
CA GLU A 189 -2.78 -20.22 20.34
C GLU A 189 -3.43 -18.98 20.95
N PRO A 190 -4.70 -18.72 20.63
CA PRO A 190 -5.41 -17.55 21.16
C PRO A 190 -5.35 -17.41 22.68
N VAL A 191 -5.37 -18.54 23.40
CA VAL A 191 -5.31 -18.58 24.88
C VAL A 191 -4.03 -17.94 25.40
N HIS A 192 -2.91 -18.15 24.73
CA HIS A 192 -1.60 -17.59 25.10
C HIS A 192 -1.41 -16.17 24.55
N MET A 193 -1.75 -15.93 23.29
CA MET A 193 -1.61 -14.61 22.65
C MET A 193 -2.50 -13.56 23.33
N ASP A 194 -3.71 -13.91 23.76
CA ASP A 194 -4.62 -13.02 24.50
C ASP A 194 -4.09 -12.65 25.92
N LYS A 195 -3.03 -13.33 26.41
CA LYS A 195 -2.29 -12.97 27.65
C LYS A 195 -1.01 -12.22 27.35
N ILE A 196 -0.20 -12.71 26.41
CA ILE A 196 1.14 -12.16 26.09
C ILE A 196 1.03 -10.74 25.51
N VAL A 197 0.29 -10.59 24.43
CA VAL A 197 0.20 -9.33 23.68
C VAL A 197 -0.35 -8.17 24.52
N PRO A 198 -1.50 -8.32 25.23
CA PRO A 198 -1.98 -7.24 26.10
C PRO A 198 -1.03 -6.88 27.23
N SER A 199 -0.28 -7.85 27.78
CA SER A 199 0.71 -7.60 28.85
C SER A 199 1.88 -6.76 28.35
N LEU A 200 2.34 -6.99 27.12
CA LEU A 200 3.37 -6.17 26.49
C LEU A 200 2.85 -4.76 26.19
N LEU A 201 1.67 -4.65 25.58
CA LEU A 201 1.05 -3.37 25.23
C LEU A 201 0.77 -2.51 26.46
N TYR A 202 0.32 -3.12 27.57
CA TYR A 202 0.10 -2.43 28.83
C TYR A 202 1.37 -1.73 29.35
N ASN A 203 2.51 -2.42 29.24
CA ASN A 203 3.80 -1.85 29.68
C ASN A 203 4.35 -0.82 28.69
N MET A 204 4.11 -0.98 27.38
CA MET A 204 4.48 0.00 26.36
C MET A 204 3.68 1.29 26.50
N GLN A 205 2.40 1.23 26.86
CA GLN A 205 1.54 2.39 27.04
C GLN A 205 2.00 3.31 28.18
N ASN A 206 2.49 2.75 29.28
CA ASN A 206 2.87 3.51 30.47
C ASN A 206 4.14 4.36 30.30
N SER A 207 4.90 4.19 29.21
CA SER A 207 6.14 4.93 28.96
C SER A 207 5.94 6.42 28.65
N ARG A 208 4.80 6.80 28.11
CA ARG A 208 4.58 8.15 27.56
C ARG A 208 3.98 9.16 28.53
N TYR A 209 3.41 8.71 29.63
CA TYR A 209 2.78 9.60 30.63
C TYR A 209 3.72 9.99 31.78
N SER A 210 4.88 9.33 31.90
CA SER A 210 5.84 9.57 33.00
C SER A 210 6.93 10.61 32.70
N ASN A 211 7.17 11.03 31.45
CA ASN A 211 8.41 11.70 31.05
C ASN A 211 8.25 13.14 30.56
N LYS A 212 7.31 13.93 31.06
CA LYS A 212 7.24 15.37 30.70
C LYS A 212 7.63 16.36 31.79
N GLU A 213 7.84 15.94 33.03
CA GLU A 213 8.12 16.91 34.11
C GLU A 213 9.47 16.74 34.85
N ASP A 214 10.21 15.61 34.72
CA ASP A 214 11.45 15.39 35.48
C ASP A 214 12.64 14.81 34.68
N ALA A 215 12.85 15.21 33.46
CA ALA A 215 14.03 14.77 32.69
C ALA A 215 15.23 15.67 32.96
N THR A 216 16.08 15.32 33.92
CA THR A 216 17.49 15.76 33.97
C THR A 216 18.31 14.89 32.99
N PRO A 217 19.18 15.47 32.13
CA PRO A 217 19.85 14.77 31.05
C PRO A 217 21.19 14.15 31.45
N ASP A 218 21.26 13.38 32.53
CA ASP A 218 22.53 12.74 32.95
C ASP A 218 22.35 11.27 33.35
N SER A 219 22.42 10.36 32.40
CA SER A 219 23.20 9.11 32.42
C SER A 219 22.77 8.14 31.27
N PRO A 220 23.69 7.73 30.38
CA PRO A 220 23.38 6.84 29.25
C PRO A 220 23.24 5.36 29.62
N THR A 221 23.36 4.98 30.90
CA THR A 221 23.31 3.58 31.35
C THR A 221 21.95 3.13 31.92
N GLU A 222 21.07 4.05 32.30
CA GLU A 222 19.75 3.71 32.88
C GLU A 222 18.67 3.44 31.85
N GLU A 223 18.82 3.91 30.62
CA GLU A 223 17.82 3.77 29.55
C GLU A 223 17.56 2.31 29.13
N ARG A 224 18.54 1.39 29.36
CA ARG A 224 18.40 -0.02 28.96
C ARG A 224 17.58 -0.89 29.94
N SER A 225 17.14 -0.36 31.07
CA SER A 225 16.45 -1.13 32.13
C SER A 225 14.99 -0.72 32.35
N ASP A 226 14.38 -0.01 31.43
CA ASP A 226 12.98 0.39 31.57
C ASP A 226 11.99 -0.63 30.98
N PRO A 227 10.93 -1.01 31.75
CA PRO A 227 9.93 -1.99 31.30
C PRO A 227 9.31 -1.69 29.92
N PRO A 228 9.02 -0.43 29.54
CA PRO A 228 8.45 -0.13 28.22
C PRO A 228 9.37 -0.50 27.05
N GLN A 229 10.65 -0.21 27.13
CA GLN A 229 11.62 -0.54 26.07
C GLN A 229 11.82 -2.06 25.95
N PHE A 230 11.84 -2.75 27.10
CA PHE A 230 11.88 -4.21 27.10
C PHE A 230 10.61 -4.83 26.51
N ALA A 231 9.46 -4.27 26.80
CA ALA A 231 8.18 -4.71 26.21
C ALA A 231 8.16 -4.50 24.70
N GLU A 232 8.66 -3.36 24.21
CA GLU A 232 8.81 -3.10 22.78
C GLU A 232 9.78 -4.10 22.13
N THR A 233 10.93 -4.36 22.76
CA THR A 233 11.90 -5.33 22.25
C THR A 233 11.31 -6.74 22.20
N CYS A 234 10.58 -7.14 23.25
CA CYS A 234 9.89 -8.44 23.31
C CYS A 234 8.79 -8.53 22.22
N MET A 235 8.04 -7.44 21.98
CA MET A 235 7.03 -7.39 20.92
C MET A 235 7.66 -7.53 19.55
N ARG A 236 8.80 -6.86 19.28
CA ARG A 236 9.56 -7.00 18.04
C ARG A 236 10.04 -8.44 17.83
N GLU A 237 10.56 -9.07 18.87
CA GLU A 237 11.03 -10.45 18.82
C GLU A 237 9.87 -11.44 18.59
N LEU A 238 8.73 -11.24 19.24
CA LEU A 238 7.52 -12.03 19.05
C LEU A 238 7.04 -11.96 17.59
N VAL A 239 6.89 -10.75 17.07
CA VAL A 239 6.40 -10.52 15.70
C VAL A 239 7.39 -11.06 14.66
N GLY A 240 8.71 -10.86 14.88
CA GLY A 240 9.75 -11.34 13.98
C GLY A 240 9.83 -12.87 13.86
N ARG A 241 9.35 -13.59 14.88
CA ARG A 241 9.27 -15.07 14.88
C ARG A 241 7.95 -15.62 14.32
N ALA A 242 6.94 -14.75 14.12
CA ALA A 242 5.63 -15.17 13.62
C ALA A 242 5.70 -15.62 12.16
N SER A 243 5.25 -16.84 11.87
CA SER A 243 4.99 -17.29 10.50
C SER A 243 3.74 -16.63 9.94
N PHE A 244 3.50 -16.78 8.62
CA PHE A 244 2.32 -16.21 7.95
C PHE A 244 1.00 -16.52 8.68
N GLY A 245 0.80 -17.79 9.10
CA GLY A 245 -0.42 -18.20 9.81
C GLY A 245 -0.56 -17.59 11.20
N HIS A 246 0.54 -17.24 11.85
CA HIS A 246 0.57 -16.76 13.24
C HIS A 246 0.42 -15.23 13.39
N ILE A 247 0.64 -14.45 12.32
CA ILE A 247 0.55 -12.99 12.38
C ILE A 247 -0.84 -12.53 12.82
N ARG A 248 -1.89 -13.14 12.29
CA ARG A 248 -3.27 -12.81 12.68
C ARG A 248 -3.55 -13.09 14.16
N CYS A 249 -2.88 -14.11 14.73
CA CYS A 249 -2.98 -14.44 16.15
C CYS A 249 -2.38 -13.34 17.04
N VAL A 250 -1.38 -12.60 16.55
CA VAL A 250 -0.77 -11.46 17.25
C VAL A 250 -1.61 -10.18 17.05
N ILE A 251 -2.07 -9.90 15.82
CA ILE A 251 -2.81 -8.67 15.49
C ILE A 251 -4.16 -8.61 16.22
N ARG A 252 -4.87 -9.71 16.30
CA ARG A 252 -6.21 -9.77 16.94
C ARG A 252 -6.19 -9.29 18.40
N PRO A 253 -5.31 -9.75 19.30
CA PRO A 253 -5.19 -9.20 20.65
C PRO A 253 -4.77 -7.72 20.68
N VAL A 254 -3.94 -7.24 19.71
CA VAL A 254 -3.59 -5.82 19.60
C VAL A 254 -4.84 -4.99 19.35
N LEU A 255 -5.63 -5.31 18.34
CA LEU A 255 -6.88 -4.61 18.02
C LEU A 255 -7.83 -4.59 19.21
N ARG A 256 -8.05 -5.75 19.84
CA ARG A 256 -8.90 -5.87 21.02
C ARG A 256 -8.39 -5.05 22.21
N HIS A 257 -7.08 -4.97 22.40
CA HIS A 257 -6.49 -4.13 23.45
C HIS A 257 -6.75 -2.64 23.21
N LEU A 258 -6.59 -2.19 21.95
CA LEU A 258 -6.86 -0.80 21.57
C LEU A 258 -8.34 -0.43 21.77
N ASP A 259 -9.25 -1.34 21.47
CA ASP A 259 -10.69 -1.15 21.69
C ASP A 259 -11.06 -1.09 23.18
N ASN A 260 -10.60 -2.06 23.95
CA ASN A 260 -10.94 -2.21 25.38
C ASN A 260 -10.42 -1.03 26.21
N HIS A 261 -9.29 -0.45 25.81
CA HIS A 261 -8.66 0.66 26.53
C HIS A 261 -8.90 2.02 25.84
N GLN A 262 -9.78 2.08 24.81
CA GLN A 262 -10.13 3.29 24.07
C GLN A 262 -8.91 4.05 23.53
N LEU A 263 -7.91 3.33 23.02
CA LEU A 263 -6.62 3.89 22.58
C LEU A 263 -6.62 4.33 21.10
N TRP A 264 -7.79 4.36 20.46
CA TRP A 264 -7.93 4.91 19.12
C TRP A 264 -7.93 6.44 19.10
N VAL A 265 -8.40 7.10 20.17
CA VAL A 265 -8.48 8.56 20.23
C VAL A 265 -7.78 9.07 21.51
N PRO A 266 -6.59 9.69 21.38
CA PRO A 266 -5.77 9.91 20.18
C PRO A 266 -5.05 8.64 19.69
N ASN A 267 -4.76 8.54 18.39
CA ASN A 267 -4.26 7.32 17.75
C ASN A 267 -2.73 7.12 17.77
N TYR A 268 -1.97 7.91 18.51
CA TYR A 268 -0.49 7.81 18.51
C TYR A 268 0.00 6.43 18.96
N PHE A 269 -0.65 5.86 19.97
CA PHE A 269 -0.24 4.55 20.48
C PHE A 269 -0.55 3.44 19.47
N ALA A 270 -1.70 3.51 18.81
CA ALA A 270 -2.06 2.58 17.73
C ALA A 270 -1.06 2.66 16.58
N ILE A 271 -0.74 3.86 16.09
CA ILE A 271 0.25 4.07 15.03
C ILE A 271 1.62 3.55 15.44
N HIS A 272 2.06 3.83 16.67
CA HIS A 272 3.34 3.37 17.18
C HIS A 272 3.41 1.84 17.24
N THR A 273 2.37 1.21 17.78
CA THR A 273 2.28 -0.26 17.89
C THR A 273 2.31 -0.92 16.52
N PHE A 274 1.51 -0.44 15.57
CA PHE A 274 1.50 -0.99 14.22
C PHE A 274 2.80 -0.73 13.46
N ARG A 275 3.51 0.38 13.70
CA ARG A 275 4.86 0.60 13.17
C ARG A 275 5.84 -0.44 13.70
N ILE A 276 5.82 -0.74 15.00
CA ILE A 276 6.67 -1.79 15.57
C ILE A 276 6.39 -3.12 14.87
N ILE A 277 5.12 -3.47 14.66
CA ILE A 277 4.72 -4.69 13.96
C ILE A 277 5.26 -4.69 12.53
N MET A 278 5.03 -3.63 11.77
CA MET A 278 5.43 -3.54 10.37
C MET A 278 6.94 -3.62 10.15
N PHE A 279 7.74 -3.00 11.03
CA PHE A 279 9.20 -3.06 10.96
C PHE A 279 9.81 -4.35 11.51
N SER A 280 9.00 -5.19 12.14
CA SER A 280 9.46 -6.45 12.73
C SER A 280 9.00 -7.69 11.97
N ILE A 281 7.91 -7.56 11.21
CA ILE A 281 7.37 -8.62 10.37
C ILE A 281 8.21 -8.81 9.11
N GLN A 282 8.22 -10.02 8.56
CA GLN A 282 8.77 -10.22 7.21
C GLN A 282 7.93 -9.45 6.20
N SER A 283 8.59 -8.71 5.32
CA SER A 283 7.94 -7.78 4.39
C SER A 283 6.83 -8.41 3.53
N GLN A 284 7.05 -9.66 3.11
CA GLN A 284 6.04 -10.45 2.37
C GLN A 284 4.71 -10.66 3.11
N TYR A 285 4.67 -10.47 4.44
CA TYR A 285 3.48 -10.65 5.26
C TYR A 285 2.80 -9.32 5.65
N SER A 286 3.38 -8.18 5.27
CA SER A 286 2.88 -6.83 5.59
C SER A 286 1.43 -6.61 5.17
N TYR A 287 1.03 -7.25 4.07
CA TYR A 287 -0.35 -7.20 3.58
C TYR A 287 -1.38 -7.73 4.58
N THR A 288 -1.04 -8.78 5.35
CA THR A 288 -1.95 -9.34 6.38
C THR A 288 -2.32 -8.32 7.46
N VAL A 289 -1.41 -7.39 7.77
CA VAL A 289 -1.67 -6.31 8.74
C VAL A 289 -2.68 -5.31 8.17
N VAL A 290 -2.51 -4.94 6.88
CA VAL A 290 -3.42 -4.04 6.18
C VAL A 290 -4.82 -4.65 6.10
N GLU A 291 -4.93 -5.92 5.71
CA GLU A 291 -6.18 -6.67 5.66
C GLU A 291 -6.89 -6.72 7.04
N ALA A 292 -6.13 -6.97 8.10
CA ALA A 292 -6.69 -7.00 9.46
C ALA A 292 -7.21 -5.63 9.91
N LEU A 293 -6.51 -4.54 9.58
CA LEU A 293 -6.98 -3.17 9.86
C LEU A 293 -8.20 -2.80 9.03
N MET A 294 -8.29 -3.25 7.76
CA MET A 294 -9.46 -3.06 6.92
C MET A 294 -10.68 -3.78 7.50
N ALA A 295 -10.54 -5.06 7.85
CA ALA A 295 -11.61 -5.82 8.48
C ALA A 295 -12.07 -5.17 9.80
N HIS A 296 -11.12 -4.64 10.58
CA HIS A 296 -11.44 -3.92 11.81
C HIS A 296 -12.20 -2.61 11.57
N LEU A 297 -11.90 -1.90 10.48
CA LEU A 297 -12.66 -0.72 10.03
C LEU A 297 -14.09 -1.10 9.63
N ASP A 298 -14.27 -2.25 8.96
CA ASP A 298 -15.59 -2.80 8.61
C ASP A 298 -16.41 -3.12 9.87
N ASP A 299 -15.82 -3.78 10.87
CA ASP A 299 -16.44 -4.10 12.16
C ASP A 299 -16.89 -2.82 12.89
N HIS A 300 -16.08 -1.75 12.80
CA HIS A 300 -16.34 -0.44 13.41
C HIS A 300 -17.21 0.48 12.55
N SER A 301 -17.80 -0.01 11.47
CA SER A 301 -18.63 0.80 10.56
C SER A 301 -19.75 1.58 11.27
N LYS A 302 -20.28 1.08 12.38
CA LYS A 302 -21.34 1.72 13.19
C LYS A 302 -20.82 2.59 14.34
N SER A 303 -19.52 2.60 14.60
CA SER A 303 -18.88 3.39 15.66
C SER A 303 -18.87 4.89 15.34
N THR A 304 -18.48 5.71 16.31
CA THR A 304 -18.39 7.17 16.15
C THR A 304 -17.42 7.54 15.02
N ALA A 305 -17.67 8.67 14.36
CA ALA A 305 -16.82 9.13 13.26
C ALA A 305 -15.36 9.32 13.70
N LYS A 306 -15.12 9.77 14.95
CA LYS A 306 -13.76 9.95 15.50
C LYS A 306 -12.97 8.65 15.56
N ILE A 307 -13.57 7.54 16.01
CA ILE A 307 -12.91 6.23 16.06
C ILE A 307 -12.61 5.77 14.63
N ARG A 308 -13.59 5.84 13.72
CA ARG A 308 -13.41 5.46 12.31
C ARG A 308 -12.32 6.28 11.63
N THR A 309 -12.27 7.60 11.88
CA THR A 309 -11.20 8.48 11.39
C THR A 309 -9.84 8.03 11.89
N SER A 310 -9.73 7.71 13.17
CA SER A 310 -8.46 7.27 13.78
C SER A 310 -7.98 5.93 13.24
N ILE A 311 -8.89 4.98 12.99
CA ILE A 311 -8.56 3.70 12.36
C ILE A 311 -8.12 3.94 10.90
N ALA A 312 -8.85 4.77 10.14
CA ALA A 312 -8.51 5.09 8.76
C ALA A 312 -7.18 5.84 8.62
N ASP A 313 -6.87 6.78 9.53
CA ASP A 313 -5.58 7.49 9.58
C ASP A 313 -4.43 6.54 9.94
N THR A 314 -4.66 5.62 10.88
CA THR A 314 -3.68 4.57 11.20
C THR A 314 -3.44 3.69 9.98
N LEU A 315 -4.51 3.23 9.31
CA LEU A 315 -4.43 2.45 8.10
C LEU A 315 -3.62 3.16 7.00
N SER A 316 -3.89 4.45 6.75
CA SER A 316 -3.15 5.26 5.78
C SER A 316 -1.64 5.26 6.04
N LYS A 317 -1.23 5.44 7.30
CA LYS A 317 0.18 5.46 7.69
C LYS A 317 0.84 4.07 7.63
N ILE A 318 0.08 3.02 7.85
CA ILE A 318 0.59 1.64 7.77
C ILE A 318 0.70 1.18 6.32
N ILE A 319 -0.24 1.56 5.47
CA ILE A 319 -0.15 1.32 4.02
C ILE A 319 1.12 1.93 3.44
N SER A 320 1.50 3.13 3.85
CA SER A 320 2.72 3.78 3.37
C SER A 320 4.01 3.00 3.71
N ILE A 321 3.98 2.17 4.75
CA ILE A 321 5.10 1.29 5.13
C ILE A 321 5.01 -0.05 4.40
N ALA A 322 3.79 -0.61 4.27
CA ALA A 322 3.55 -1.94 3.71
C ALA A 322 3.82 -2.02 2.20
N ALA A 323 3.68 -0.92 1.50
CA ALA A 323 3.43 -0.92 0.08
C ALA A 323 4.67 -1.12 -0.81
N GLY A 324 5.89 -1.17 -0.25
CA GLY A 324 7.10 -1.42 -1.04
C GLY A 324 7.22 -2.83 -1.61
N GLU A 325 6.49 -3.83 -1.09
CA GLU A 325 6.77 -5.24 -1.35
C GLU A 325 5.55 -6.15 -1.55
N SER A 326 4.32 -5.64 -1.39
CA SER A 326 3.12 -6.47 -1.47
C SER A 326 2.26 -6.15 -2.70
N VAL A 327 2.53 -6.84 -3.79
CA VAL A 327 1.63 -6.89 -4.95
C VAL A 327 0.79 -8.16 -4.85
N GLY A 328 -0.44 -8.04 -4.35
CA GLY A 328 -1.37 -9.17 -4.25
C GLY A 328 -2.66 -8.95 -5.04
N PRO A 329 -3.41 -10.01 -5.35
CA PRO A 329 -4.69 -9.94 -6.07
C PRO A 329 -5.78 -9.13 -5.36
N SER A 330 -5.57 -8.73 -4.14
CA SER A 330 -6.50 -8.01 -3.28
C SER A 330 -6.39 -6.47 -3.35
N VAL A 331 -5.57 -5.91 -4.26
CA VAL A 331 -5.50 -4.46 -4.48
C VAL A 331 -6.89 -3.87 -4.75
N LEU A 332 -7.65 -4.49 -5.66
CA LEU A 332 -9.01 -4.05 -6.00
C LEU A 332 -9.99 -4.24 -4.83
N GLU A 333 -9.81 -5.23 -3.97
CA GLU A 333 -10.65 -5.44 -2.79
C GLU A 333 -10.47 -4.31 -1.77
N ILE A 334 -9.22 -3.91 -1.49
CA ILE A 334 -8.94 -2.77 -0.59
C ILE A 334 -9.56 -1.49 -1.15
N ILE A 335 -9.34 -1.20 -2.44
CA ILE A 335 -9.89 0.00 -3.08
C ILE A 335 -11.42 -0.03 -3.03
N ASN A 336 -12.04 -1.16 -3.37
CA ASN A 336 -13.48 -1.30 -3.34
C ASN A 336 -14.06 -1.14 -1.94
N SER A 337 -13.40 -1.67 -0.90
CA SER A 337 -13.79 -1.50 0.49
C SER A 337 -13.68 -0.02 0.92
N LEU A 338 -12.55 0.67 0.63
CA LEU A 338 -12.39 2.10 0.92
C LEU A 338 -13.45 2.95 0.22
N LEU A 339 -13.76 2.68 -1.06
CA LEU A 339 -14.83 3.38 -1.80
C LEU A 339 -16.22 3.06 -1.24
N SER A 340 -16.44 1.84 -0.74
CA SER A 340 -17.70 1.47 -0.07
C SER A 340 -17.89 2.24 1.24
N HIS A 341 -16.84 2.39 2.04
CA HIS A 341 -16.86 3.22 3.24
C HIS A 341 -17.14 4.69 2.92
N LEU A 342 -16.54 5.23 1.85
CA LEU A 342 -16.83 6.59 1.38
C LEU A 342 -18.31 6.75 0.98
N ARG A 343 -18.86 5.80 0.22
CA ARG A 343 -20.27 5.81 -0.18
C ARG A 343 -21.20 5.73 1.02
N VAL A 344 -20.94 4.83 1.97
CA VAL A 344 -21.74 4.70 3.21
C VAL A 344 -21.67 5.96 4.05
N SER A 345 -20.49 6.60 4.14
CA SER A 345 -20.30 7.86 4.83
C SER A 345 -21.17 8.98 4.22
N VAL A 346 -21.20 9.09 2.88
CA VAL A 346 -22.04 10.07 2.16
C VAL A 346 -23.54 9.83 2.42
N THR A 347 -23.98 8.58 2.41
CA THR A 347 -25.42 8.25 2.62
C THR A 347 -25.88 8.51 4.06
N ARG A 348 -24.98 8.43 5.03
CA ARG A 348 -25.26 8.74 6.44
C ARG A 348 -25.27 10.22 6.76
N ASN A 349 -24.75 11.04 5.86
CA ASN A 349 -24.51 12.44 6.12
C ASN A 349 -25.83 13.19 6.31
N GLN A 350 -26.23 13.36 7.56
CA GLN A 350 -27.05 14.50 7.97
C GLN A 350 -26.14 15.75 7.88
N PRO A 351 -26.69 16.95 7.59
CA PRO A 351 -25.90 18.08 7.14
C PRO A 351 -24.75 18.42 8.10
N SER A 352 -23.52 18.30 7.58
CA SER A 352 -22.25 18.86 8.09
C SER A 352 -21.81 18.47 9.50
N SER A 353 -21.62 17.18 9.79
CA SER A 353 -20.73 16.82 10.90
C SER A 353 -19.26 16.96 10.43
N SER A 354 -18.53 17.91 11.01
CA SER A 354 -17.08 18.11 10.79
C SER A 354 -16.28 16.80 10.94
N ASP A 355 -16.67 15.95 11.89
CA ASP A 355 -16.02 14.67 12.16
C ASP A 355 -16.18 13.68 11.00
N GLU A 356 -17.31 13.71 10.27
CA GLU A 356 -17.54 12.84 9.13
C GLU A 356 -16.74 13.28 7.90
N GLN A 357 -16.54 14.59 7.72
CA GLN A 357 -15.66 15.12 6.68
C GLN A 357 -14.20 14.70 6.91
N LEU A 358 -13.72 14.74 8.16
CA LEU A 358 -12.40 14.26 8.53
C LEU A 358 -12.24 12.75 8.25
N TYR A 359 -13.30 11.97 8.46
CA TYR A 359 -13.30 10.55 8.12
C TYR A 359 -13.17 10.32 6.61
N GLN A 360 -13.92 11.06 5.81
CA GLN A 360 -13.85 10.99 4.35
C GLN A 360 -12.45 11.38 3.87
N GLU A 361 -11.86 12.43 4.44
CA GLU A 361 -10.49 12.84 4.11
C GLU A 361 -9.44 11.78 4.49
N ALA A 362 -9.58 11.13 5.64
CA ALA A 362 -8.69 10.05 6.05
C ALA A 362 -8.76 8.86 5.09
N LEU A 363 -9.96 8.50 4.60
CA LEU A 363 -10.13 7.44 3.60
C LEU A 363 -9.53 7.81 2.25
N ILE A 364 -9.71 9.06 1.80
CA ILE A 364 -9.10 9.57 0.55
C ILE A 364 -7.56 9.53 0.66
N ASN A 365 -7.02 9.91 1.80
CA ASN A 365 -5.59 9.83 2.07
C ASN A 365 -5.08 8.38 2.06
N ALA A 366 -5.81 7.46 2.69
CA ALA A 366 -5.48 6.03 2.67
C ALA A 366 -5.47 5.47 1.25
N LEU A 367 -6.44 5.85 0.43
CA LEU A 367 -6.52 5.45 -0.98
C LEU A 367 -5.32 5.99 -1.79
N GLY A 368 -4.94 7.25 -1.56
CA GLY A 368 -3.79 7.88 -2.22
C GLY A 368 -2.46 7.26 -1.81
N GLU A 369 -2.26 6.99 -0.54
CA GLU A 369 -1.06 6.33 -0.03
C GLU A 369 -0.95 4.90 -0.58
N PHE A 370 -2.06 4.17 -0.66
CA PHE A 370 -2.08 2.85 -1.28
C PHE A 370 -1.69 2.91 -2.76
N ALA A 371 -2.28 3.83 -3.52
CA ALA A 371 -1.97 4.01 -4.93
C ALA A 371 -0.52 4.46 -5.19
N ASN A 372 0.10 5.20 -4.25
CA ASN A 372 1.47 5.72 -4.40
C ASN A 372 2.50 4.62 -4.72
N HIS A 373 2.32 3.45 -4.14
CA HIS A 373 3.28 2.35 -4.23
C HIS A 373 3.00 1.36 -5.37
N LEU A 374 1.91 1.58 -6.10
CA LEU A 374 1.57 0.75 -7.25
C LEU A 374 2.28 1.24 -8.52
N PRO A 375 2.55 0.35 -9.47
CA PRO A 375 3.05 0.75 -10.79
C PRO A 375 2.01 1.59 -11.55
N ASP A 376 2.49 2.46 -12.45
CA ASP A 376 1.62 3.46 -13.10
C ASP A 376 0.46 2.85 -13.90
N TYR A 377 0.66 1.69 -14.53
CA TYR A 377 -0.43 1.02 -15.24
C TYR A 377 -1.59 0.61 -14.30
N GLN A 378 -1.29 0.21 -13.05
CA GLN A 378 -2.33 -0.08 -12.06
C GLN A 378 -2.99 1.20 -11.53
N LYS A 379 -2.26 2.30 -11.42
CA LYS A 379 -2.84 3.60 -11.03
C LYS A 379 -3.89 4.05 -12.04
N ILE A 380 -3.63 3.87 -13.35
CA ILE A 380 -4.63 4.17 -14.39
C ILE A 380 -5.87 3.27 -14.25
N GLU A 381 -5.70 1.98 -14.04
CA GLU A 381 -6.83 1.07 -13.80
C GLU A 381 -7.68 1.49 -12.60
N ILE A 382 -7.01 1.91 -11.51
CA ILE A 382 -7.69 2.44 -10.32
C ILE A 382 -8.45 3.73 -10.64
N MET A 383 -7.83 4.66 -11.38
CA MET A 383 -8.49 5.91 -11.78
C MET A 383 -9.70 5.64 -12.66
N MET A 384 -9.60 4.71 -13.62
CA MET A 384 -10.74 4.27 -14.44
C MET A 384 -11.83 3.61 -13.58
N PHE A 385 -11.42 2.78 -12.60
CA PHE A 385 -12.37 2.14 -11.70
C PHE A 385 -13.12 3.17 -10.84
N ILE A 386 -12.42 4.14 -10.25
CA ILE A 386 -13.03 5.23 -9.47
C ILE A 386 -13.99 6.02 -10.37
N MET A 387 -13.57 6.38 -11.59
CA MET A 387 -14.40 7.13 -12.55
C MET A 387 -15.66 6.34 -12.92
N SER A 388 -15.58 5.03 -13.08
CA SER A 388 -16.75 4.18 -13.35
C SER A 388 -17.79 4.17 -12.21
N LYS A 389 -17.42 4.57 -10.99
CA LYS A 389 -18.32 4.67 -9.84
C LYS A 389 -18.93 6.05 -9.66
N VAL A 390 -18.51 7.05 -10.45
CA VAL A 390 -19.07 8.41 -10.40
C VAL A 390 -20.50 8.35 -10.96
N PRO A 391 -21.52 8.78 -10.20
CA PRO A 391 -22.90 8.80 -10.69
C PRO A 391 -23.05 9.89 -11.77
N TYR A 392 -23.60 9.53 -12.93
CA TYR A 392 -23.94 10.45 -14.01
C TYR A 392 -25.45 10.54 -14.15
N SER A 393 -25.95 11.75 -14.42
CA SER A 393 -27.30 11.93 -14.92
C SER A 393 -27.33 11.46 -16.37
N GLN A 394 -28.04 10.37 -16.67
CA GLN A 394 -28.34 10.01 -18.06
C GLN A 394 -29.36 10.99 -18.59
N PRO A 395 -29.16 11.58 -19.78
CA PRO A 395 -30.07 12.58 -20.33
C PRO A 395 -31.50 12.06 -20.55
N ASP A 396 -31.67 10.74 -20.69
CA ASP A 396 -32.96 10.08 -20.89
C ASP A 396 -33.76 9.79 -19.63
N ARG A 397 -33.19 10.00 -18.43
CA ARG A 397 -33.90 9.87 -17.18
C ARG A 397 -33.89 11.20 -16.46
N ILE A 398 -35.07 11.83 -16.37
CA ILE A 398 -35.34 13.02 -15.54
C ILE A 398 -35.27 12.59 -14.05
N VAL A 399 -34.15 12.06 -13.61
CA VAL A 399 -33.85 11.85 -12.21
C VAL A 399 -32.95 13.02 -11.83
N SER A 400 -33.52 14.01 -11.14
CA SER A 400 -32.73 15.08 -10.54
C SER A 400 -31.63 14.45 -9.69
N VAL A 401 -30.36 14.81 -9.98
CA VAL A 401 -29.20 14.40 -9.17
C VAL A 401 -29.48 14.79 -7.72
N GLY A 402 -29.62 13.81 -6.84
CA GLY A 402 -29.86 14.05 -5.43
C GLY A 402 -28.66 14.77 -4.78
N LYS A 403 -28.89 15.54 -3.71
CA LYS A 403 -27.79 16.18 -2.98
C LYS A 403 -26.69 15.19 -2.54
N GLY A 404 -27.05 13.95 -2.24
CA GLY A 404 -26.11 12.88 -1.92
C GLY A 404 -25.23 12.46 -3.11
N ASP A 405 -25.76 12.49 -4.34
CA ASP A 405 -25.00 12.15 -5.54
C ASP A 405 -23.95 13.22 -5.87
N VAL A 406 -24.28 14.51 -5.70
CA VAL A 406 -23.30 15.62 -5.88
C VAL A 406 -22.14 15.48 -4.89
N LEU A 407 -22.43 15.21 -3.62
CA LEU A 407 -21.38 15.00 -2.62
C LEU A 407 -20.52 13.76 -2.96
N LEU A 408 -21.15 12.68 -3.41
CA LEU A 408 -20.45 11.47 -3.83
C LEU A 408 -19.54 11.73 -5.05
N GLN A 409 -20.04 12.50 -6.05
CA GLN A 409 -19.23 12.95 -7.19
C GLN A 409 -17.99 13.71 -6.71
N SER A 410 -18.15 14.70 -5.83
CA SER A 410 -17.04 15.49 -5.27
C SER A 410 -16.00 14.61 -4.58
N ILE A 411 -16.43 13.68 -3.75
CA ILE A 411 -15.53 12.78 -2.99
C ILE A 411 -14.79 11.83 -3.93
N LEU A 412 -15.48 11.28 -4.94
CA LEU A 412 -14.84 10.39 -5.92
C LEU A 412 -13.82 11.14 -6.78
N LEU A 413 -14.12 12.37 -7.21
CA LEU A 413 -13.16 13.22 -7.94
C LEU A 413 -11.96 13.62 -7.07
N LYS A 414 -12.16 13.92 -5.78
CA LYS A 414 -11.06 14.15 -4.83
C LYS A 414 -10.19 12.89 -4.66
N SER A 415 -10.81 11.72 -4.59
CA SER A 415 -10.10 10.43 -4.53
C SER A 415 -9.27 10.19 -5.79
N LEU A 416 -9.84 10.47 -6.95
CA LEU A 416 -9.17 10.35 -8.24
C LEU A 416 -8.00 11.34 -8.34
N LEU A 417 -8.19 12.59 -7.96
CA LEU A 417 -7.13 13.59 -7.90
C LEU A 417 -5.98 13.12 -7.00
N LYS A 418 -6.29 12.56 -5.82
CA LYS A 418 -5.29 12.08 -4.88
C LYS A 418 -4.47 10.91 -5.47
N VAL A 419 -5.10 9.98 -6.17
CA VAL A 419 -4.40 8.91 -6.90
C VAL A 419 -3.55 9.50 -8.03
N GLY A 420 -4.09 10.44 -8.80
CA GLY A 420 -3.40 11.12 -9.90
C GLY A 420 -2.14 11.86 -9.48
N THR A 421 -2.09 12.45 -8.27
CA THR A 421 -0.89 13.15 -7.78
C THR A 421 0.36 12.28 -7.68
N LYS A 422 0.21 10.96 -7.72
CA LYS A 422 1.30 9.99 -7.64
C LYS A 422 1.58 9.28 -8.96
N TYR A 423 0.88 9.69 -10.02
CA TYR A 423 1.05 9.16 -11.37
C TYR A 423 2.07 9.98 -12.17
N GLN A 424 2.93 9.31 -12.91
CA GLN A 424 3.88 9.96 -13.81
C GLN A 424 3.48 9.74 -15.27
N THR A 425 3.06 10.80 -15.92
CA THR A 425 2.64 10.77 -17.33
C THR A 425 3.85 10.65 -18.26
N ILE A 426 3.91 9.57 -19.02
CA ILE A 426 4.89 9.38 -20.11
C ILE A 426 4.24 9.77 -21.43
N HIS A 427 3.09 9.19 -21.77
CA HIS A 427 2.33 9.47 -22.97
C HIS A 427 0.86 9.70 -22.65
N LEU A 428 0.24 10.66 -23.34
CA LEU A 428 -1.17 11.00 -23.08
C LEU A 428 -2.16 9.89 -23.46
N ASN A 429 -1.85 9.10 -24.50
CA ASN A 429 -2.71 7.98 -24.90
C ASN A 429 -2.83 6.90 -23.84
N THR A 430 -1.79 6.67 -23.03
CA THR A 430 -1.82 5.75 -21.91
C THR A 430 -2.48 6.35 -20.67
N THR A 431 -2.31 7.66 -20.47
CA THR A 431 -2.85 8.40 -19.33
C THR A 431 -4.36 8.65 -19.48
N PHE A 432 -4.81 8.91 -20.69
CA PHE A 432 -6.22 9.23 -21.02
C PHE A 432 -6.82 8.22 -22.00
N PRO A 433 -7.01 6.95 -21.61
CA PRO A 433 -7.79 6.03 -22.43
C PRO A 433 -9.24 6.59 -22.62
N PRO A 434 -9.94 6.29 -23.74
CA PRO A 434 -11.27 6.85 -24.02
C PRO A 434 -12.27 6.63 -22.89
N SER A 435 -12.25 5.47 -22.24
CA SER A 435 -13.10 5.12 -21.08
C SER A 435 -12.87 6.01 -19.85
N PHE A 436 -11.74 6.71 -19.78
CA PHE A 436 -11.40 7.66 -18.71
C PHE A 436 -11.59 9.11 -19.17
N LEU A 437 -11.15 9.45 -20.38
CA LEU A 437 -11.21 10.81 -20.93
C LEU A 437 -12.67 11.30 -21.13
N GLU A 438 -13.52 10.50 -21.78
CA GLU A 438 -14.93 10.89 -22.06
C GLU A 438 -15.72 11.26 -20.79
N PRO A 439 -15.76 10.42 -19.72
CA PRO A 439 -16.43 10.80 -18.49
C PRO A 439 -15.83 12.03 -17.83
N LEU A 440 -14.50 12.23 -17.92
CA LEU A 440 -13.82 13.39 -17.36
C LEU A 440 -14.22 14.68 -18.11
N LEU A 441 -14.29 14.66 -19.45
CA LEU A 441 -14.78 15.76 -20.26
C LEU A 441 -16.27 16.09 -19.96
N ARG A 442 -17.12 15.08 -19.77
CA ARG A 442 -18.51 15.30 -19.33
C ARG A 442 -18.58 16.00 -17.97
N MET A 443 -17.75 15.61 -17.02
CA MET A 443 -17.69 16.24 -15.69
C MET A 443 -17.14 17.67 -15.75
N SER A 444 -16.34 18.04 -16.78
CA SER A 444 -15.89 19.42 -16.97
C SER A 444 -17.02 20.38 -17.33
N LEU A 445 -18.19 19.86 -17.71
CA LEU A 445 -19.40 20.60 -18.02
C LEU A 445 -20.47 20.54 -16.90
N ALA A 446 -20.13 20.03 -15.72
CA ALA A 446 -21.03 19.94 -14.57
C ALA A 446 -21.58 21.33 -14.19
N ALA A 447 -22.82 21.37 -13.71
CA ALA A 447 -23.46 22.63 -13.28
C ALA A 447 -22.73 23.31 -12.11
N ASP A 448 -22.15 22.48 -11.20
CA ASP A 448 -21.42 22.95 -10.03
C ASP A 448 -20.01 23.41 -10.43
N ALA A 449 -19.66 24.64 -10.06
CA ALA A 449 -18.37 25.26 -10.33
C ALA A 449 -17.20 24.56 -9.62
N GLU A 450 -17.42 24.02 -8.39
CA GLU A 450 -16.38 23.31 -7.66
C GLU A 450 -16.05 21.96 -8.33
N MET A 451 -17.04 21.27 -8.88
CA MET A 451 -16.83 20.04 -9.64
C MET A 451 -15.94 20.28 -10.86
N ARG A 452 -16.25 21.35 -11.63
CA ARG A 452 -15.43 21.73 -12.78
C ARG A 452 -13.99 22.03 -12.38
N LEU A 453 -13.81 22.74 -11.24
CA LEU A 453 -12.48 23.06 -10.71
C LEU A 453 -11.71 21.78 -10.36
N LEU A 454 -12.35 20.78 -9.73
CA LEU A 454 -11.71 19.48 -9.42
C LEU A 454 -11.28 18.75 -10.69
N VAL A 455 -12.11 18.76 -11.72
CA VAL A 455 -11.77 18.14 -13.02
C VAL A 455 -10.56 18.83 -13.66
N GLN A 456 -10.50 20.16 -13.64
CA GLN A 456 -9.33 20.88 -14.16
C GLN A 456 -8.06 20.54 -13.37
N LYS A 457 -8.14 20.43 -12.03
CA LYS A 457 -7.00 19.99 -11.20
C LYS A 457 -6.53 18.57 -11.55
N ILE A 458 -7.45 17.67 -11.92
CA ILE A 458 -7.09 16.33 -12.41
C ILE A 458 -6.34 16.45 -13.75
N PHE A 459 -6.83 17.26 -14.69
CA PHE A 459 -6.11 17.51 -15.95
C PHE A 459 -4.72 18.09 -15.70
N HIS A 460 -4.59 19.10 -14.82
CA HIS A 460 -3.31 19.70 -14.46
C HIS A 460 -2.32 18.64 -13.96
N THR A 461 -2.77 17.81 -13.01
CA THR A 461 -1.92 16.78 -12.38
C THR A 461 -1.45 15.73 -13.40
N LEU A 462 -2.27 15.40 -14.39
CA LEU A 462 -1.96 14.35 -15.37
C LEU A 462 -1.26 14.89 -16.63
N ILE A 463 -1.34 16.19 -16.93
CA ILE A 463 -0.68 16.81 -18.10
C ILE A 463 0.70 17.34 -17.74
N ASP A 464 0.86 17.94 -16.55
CA ASP A 464 2.10 18.59 -16.13
C ASP A 464 3.19 17.55 -15.84
N ARG A 465 4.21 17.48 -16.69
CA ARG A 465 5.38 16.59 -16.58
C ARG A 465 6.57 17.27 -15.90
N HIS A 466 6.63 18.62 -15.98
CA HIS A 466 7.81 19.41 -15.62
C HIS A 466 7.57 20.41 -14.49
N GLN A 467 6.47 20.23 -13.71
CA GLN A 467 6.10 21.12 -12.60
C GLN A 467 5.88 22.59 -13.05
N ASN A 468 5.35 22.78 -14.27
CA ASN A 468 5.00 24.09 -14.81
C ASN A 468 3.73 24.68 -14.19
N ILE A 469 2.88 23.85 -13.56
CA ILE A 469 1.58 24.23 -12.99
C ILE A 469 1.68 25.44 -12.02
N THR A 470 2.70 25.46 -11.15
CA THR A 470 2.88 26.55 -10.18
C THR A 470 3.20 27.88 -10.84
N LYS A 471 3.82 27.86 -12.02
CA LYS A 471 4.23 29.02 -12.81
C LYS A 471 3.10 29.53 -13.72
N LEU A 472 2.17 28.64 -14.09
CA LEU A 472 1.07 28.88 -15.00
C LEU A 472 -0.30 28.91 -14.31
N ALA A 473 -0.35 28.97 -12.98
CA ALA A 473 -1.59 28.93 -12.20
C ALA A 473 -2.53 30.12 -12.47
N LYS A 474 -2.03 31.23 -13.04
CA LYS A 474 -2.79 32.45 -13.36
C LYS A 474 -2.41 32.96 -14.74
N PRO A 475 -3.35 33.64 -15.44
CA PRO A 475 -3.04 34.35 -16.69
C PRO A 475 -1.96 35.40 -16.48
N ILE A 476 -1.01 35.50 -17.41
CA ILE A 476 0.16 36.39 -17.35
C ILE A 476 0.46 37.01 -18.70
N THR A 477 1.06 38.19 -18.70
CA THR A 477 1.53 38.88 -19.90
C THR A 477 3.06 38.92 -20.06
N ASN A 478 3.81 38.46 -19.03
CA ASN A 478 5.26 38.36 -19.11
C ASN A 478 5.72 36.95 -18.76
N VAL A 479 6.05 36.16 -19.78
CA VAL A 479 6.39 34.73 -19.65
C VAL A 479 7.90 34.50 -19.42
N ALA A 480 8.78 35.38 -19.91
CA ALA A 480 10.22 35.19 -19.89
C ALA A 480 10.83 34.93 -18.49
N PRO A 481 10.39 35.60 -17.39
CA PRO A 481 10.93 35.38 -16.06
C PRO A 481 10.58 34.02 -15.46
N LEU A 482 9.58 33.32 -15.98
CA LEU A 482 9.07 32.07 -15.40
C LEU A 482 9.96 30.86 -15.64
N ASN A 483 10.92 30.96 -16.58
CA ASN A 483 11.80 29.85 -16.93
C ASN A 483 11.02 28.54 -17.14
N LEU A 484 10.04 28.54 -18.06
CA LEU A 484 9.22 27.39 -18.36
C LEU A 484 10.03 26.29 -19.03
N THR A 485 9.79 25.06 -18.66
CA THR A 485 10.34 23.89 -19.37
C THR A 485 9.37 23.51 -20.49
N ILE A 486 9.76 23.76 -21.74
CA ILE A 486 8.93 23.49 -22.92
C ILE A 486 9.32 22.13 -23.48
N GLU A 487 8.36 21.22 -23.64
CA GLU A 487 8.57 19.90 -24.23
C GLU A 487 7.93 19.83 -25.62
N LYS A 488 8.71 19.38 -26.63
CA LYS A 488 8.15 19.03 -27.93
C LYS A 488 7.31 17.77 -27.82
N ALA A 489 6.09 17.82 -28.37
CA ALA A 489 5.21 16.68 -28.34
C ALA A 489 5.85 15.43 -28.99
N SER A 490 5.80 14.32 -28.28
CA SER A 490 6.22 13.03 -28.81
C SER A 490 5.26 12.56 -29.93
N ARG A 491 5.70 11.65 -30.80
CA ARG A 491 4.84 11.12 -31.87
C ARG A 491 3.52 10.52 -31.35
N PRO A 492 3.50 9.71 -30.26
CA PRO A 492 2.26 9.24 -29.66
C PRO A 492 1.33 10.36 -29.18
N ASP A 493 1.90 11.43 -28.60
CA ASP A 493 1.13 12.56 -28.10
C ASP A 493 0.53 13.39 -29.24
N VAL A 494 1.27 13.58 -30.36
CA VAL A 494 0.73 14.23 -31.56
C VAL A 494 -0.46 13.45 -32.12
N ILE A 495 -0.38 12.12 -32.20
CA ILE A 495 -1.48 11.27 -32.66
C ILE A 495 -2.67 11.40 -31.70
N PHE A 496 -2.42 11.41 -30.39
CA PHE A 496 -3.48 11.56 -29.38
C PHE A 496 -4.20 12.91 -29.54
N ILE A 497 -3.46 14.02 -29.63
CA ILE A 497 -4.04 15.36 -29.82
C ILE A 497 -4.80 15.48 -31.17
N ARG A 498 -4.28 14.88 -32.23
CA ARG A 498 -4.99 14.87 -33.51
C ARG A 498 -6.35 14.16 -33.41
N LYS A 499 -6.41 13.07 -32.62
CA LYS A 499 -7.62 12.25 -32.46
C LYS A 499 -8.60 12.86 -31.45
N HIS A 500 -8.13 13.27 -30.28
CA HIS A 500 -8.96 13.68 -29.13
C HIS A 500 -8.91 15.19 -28.85
N GLY A 501 -7.99 15.94 -29.47
CA GLY A 501 -7.84 17.38 -29.27
C GLY A 501 -9.12 18.15 -29.52
N PRO A 502 -9.83 17.92 -30.67
CA PRO A 502 -11.10 18.63 -30.97
C PRO A 502 -12.13 18.48 -29.86
N GLU A 503 -12.26 17.29 -29.25
CA GLU A 503 -13.20 17.03 -28.17
C GLU A 503 -12.76 17.74 -26.87
N ILE A 504 -11.44 17.72 -26.55
CA ILE A 504 -10.86 18.38 -25.38
C ILE A 504 -11.06 19.91 -25.51
N TYR A 505 -10.70 20.51 -26.65
CA TYR A 505 -10.82 21.96 -26.85
C TYR A 505 -12.28 22.42 -26.86
N LEU A 506 -13.18 21.63 -27.44
CA LEU A 506 -14.60 21.92 -27.41
C LEU A 506 -15.15 21.89 -25.97
N ALA A 507 -14.84 20.89 -25.20
CA ALA A 507 -15.28 20.79 -23.81
C ALA A 507 -14.75 21.94 -22.95
N LEU A 508 -13.47 22.37 -23.12
CA LEU A 508 -12.92 23.53 -22.46
C LEU A 508 -13.60 24.85 -22.88
N TYR A 509 -13.91 25.01 -24.18
CA TYR A 509 -14.65 26.15 -24.69
C TYR A 509 -16.06 26.21 -24.08
N GLU A 510 -16.82 25.12 -24.10
CA GLU A 510 -18.18 25.04 -23.54
C GLU A 510 -18.17 25.25 -22.03
N SER A 511 -17.12 24.77 -21.33
CA SER A 511 -16.94 25.01 -19.90
C SER A 511 -16.76 26.51 -19.59
N LEU A 512 -16.04 27.27 -20.46
CA LEU A 512 -15.87 28.74 -20.31
C LEU A 512 -17.16 29.52 -20.59
N GLU A 513 -18.07 28.98 -21.36
CA GLU A 513 -19.36 29.63 -21.70
C GLU A 513 -20.37 29.58 -20.53
N LEU A 514 -20.16 28.72 -19.54
CA LEU A 514 -21.09 28.55 -18.43
C LEU A 514 -21.18 29.82 -17.55
N ALA A 515 -22.39 30.36 -17.38
CA ALA A 515 -22.62 31.56 -16.58
C ALA A 515 -22.26 31.42 -15.08
N SER A 516 -22.17 30.18 -14.59
CA SER A 516 -21.80 29.86 -13.20
C SER A 516 -20.29 29.84 -12.95
N ASN A 517 -19.45 30.25 -13.90
CA ASN A 517 -18.00 30.28 -13.72
C ASN A 517 -17.58 31.38 -12.75
N THR A 518 -16.70 30.98 -11.83
CA THR A 518 -15.94 31.88 -10.96
C THR A 518 -14.62 32.28 -11.65
N VAL A 519 -13.90 33.24 -11.08
CA VAL A 519 -12.54 33.60 -11.50
C VAL A 519 -11.62 32.37 -11.49
N GLU A 520 -11.71 31.57 -10.43
CA GLU A 520 -10.91 30.34 -10.28
C GLU A 520 -11.17 29.31 -11.39
N ASN A 521 -12.40 29.20 -11.89
CA ASN A 521 -12.71 28.34 -13.02
C ASN A 521 -12.01 28.82 -14.30
N VAL A 522 -12.02 30.13 -14.58
CA VAL A 522 -11.33 30.69 -15.74
C VAL A 522 -9.83 30.54 -15.63
N GLU A 523 -9.24 30.83 -14.46
CA GLU A 523 -7.82 30.63 -14.19
C GLU A 523 -7.41 29.14 -14.36
N SER A 524 -8.23 28.20 -13.88
CA SER A 524 -7.92 26.78 -13.98
C SER A 524 -8.00 26.25 -15.41
N ILE A 525 -8.96 26.73 -16.21
CA ILE A 525 -9.04 26.38 -17.65
C ILE A 525 -7.87 27.01 -18.41
N TYR A 526 -7.52 28.26 -18.11
CA TYR A 526 -6.29 28.88 -18.66
C TYR A 526 -5.08 28.00 -18.36
N THR A 527 -4.92 27.53 -17.11
CA THR A 527 -3.79 26.65 -16.72
C THR A 527 -3.77 25.36 -17.55
N THR A 528 -4.93 24.72 -17.77
CA THR A 528 -5.02 23.52 -18.63
C THR A 528 -4.56 23.81 -20.06
N LEU A 529 -5.05 24.91 -20.67
CA LEU A 529 -4.65 25.32 -22.02
C LEU A 529 -3.16 25.69 -22.10
N ALA A 530 -2.66 26.36 -21.09
CA ALA A 530 -1.25 26.73 -20.95
C ALA A 530 -0.34 25.50 -20.83
N LEU A 531 -0.73 24.51 -20.02
CA LEU A 531 -0.01 23.25 -19.91
C LEU A 531 -0.03 22.47 -21.23
N LEU A 532 -1.16 22.41 -21.94
CA LEU A 532 -1.22 21.80 -23.28
C LEU A 532 -0.25 22.48 -24.26
N ALA A 533 -0.12 23.81 -24.20
CA ALA A 533 0.81 24.55 -25.05
C ALA A 533 2.29 24.22 -24.73
N VAL A 534 2.63 24.11 -23.45
CA VAL A 534 4.02 23.98 -22.98
C VAL A 534 4.51 22.52 -22.98
N GLU A 535 3.66 21.58 -22.57
CA GLU A 535 4.00 20.15 -22.45
C GLU A 535 3.84 19.39 -23.78
N LEU A 536 3.12 19.96 -24.74
CA LEU A 536 2.78 19.34 -26.03
C LEU A 536 3.06 20.28 -27.20
N ALA A 537 4.17 20.98 -27.16
CA ALA A 537 4.54 21.95 -28.19
C ALA A 537 4.67 21.23 -29.56
N SER A 538 3.66 21.39 -30.40
CA SER A 538 3.63 20.92 -31.79
C SER A 538 2.87 21.91 -32.66
N GLU A 539 3.14 21.90 -33.96
CA GLU A 539 2.43 22.76 -34.93
C GLU A 539 0.91 22.59 -34.81
N GLU A 540 0.43 21.36 -34.69
CA GLU A 540 -1.00 21.05 -34.56
C GLU A 540 -1.61 21.61 -33.28
N THR A 541 -0.98 21.40 -32.13
CA THR A 541 -1.43 21.94 -30.83
C THR A 541 -1.50 23.47 -30.87
N ILE A 542 -0.51 24.11 -31.44
CA ILE A 542 -0.40 25.57 -31.54
C ILE A 542 -1.50 26.14 -32.40
N LEU A 543 -1.71 25.58 -33.60
CA LEU A 543 -2.75 26.04 -34.51
C LEU A 543 -4.17 25.90 -33.92
N GLU A 544 -4.46 24.78 -33.26
CA GLU A 544 -5.74 24.57 -32.57
C GLU A 544 -5.93 25.53 -31.38
N LEU A 545 -4.87 25.80 -30.60
CA LEU A 545 -4.94 26.77 -29.52
C LEU A 545 -5.13 28.20 -30.03
N LEU A 546 -4.51 28.62 -31.12
CA LEU A 546 -4.73 29.92 -31.74
C LEU A 546 -6.17 30.06 -32.29
N ARG A 547 -6.71 28.99 -32.85
CA ARG A 547 -8.10 28.91 -33.26
C ARG A 547 -9.05 29.05 -32.07
N LEU A 548 -8.74 28.37 -30.93
CA LEU A 548 -9.51 28.51 -29.72
C LEU A 548 -9.42 29.94 -29.14
N VAL A 549 -8.26 30.58 -29.17
CA VAL A 549 -8.06 31.98 -28.75
C VAL A 549 -9.02 32.92 -29.53
N LEU A 550 -9.08 32.77 -30.85
CA LEU A 550 -10.04 33.56 -31.68
C LEU A 550 -11.48 33.27 -31.30
N SER A 551 -11.85 32.01 -31.13
CA SER A 551 -13.21 31.60 -30.75
C SER A 551 -13.62 32.10 -29.35
N LEU A 552 -12.70 32.14 -28.39
CA LEU A 552 -12.94 32.70 -27.05
C LEU A 552 -13.13 34.22 -27.10
N GLN A 553 -12.40 34.92 -27.99
CA GLN A 553 -12.62 36.35 -28.22
C GLN A 553 -14.02 36.59 -28.80
N ASP A 554 -14.44 35.82 -29.81
CA ASP A 554 -15.76 35.89 -30.38
C ASP A 554 -16.87 35.59 -29.38
N LEU A 555 -16.68 34.60 -28.50
CA LEU A 555 -17.56 34.30 -27.38
C LEU A 555 -17.74 35.52 -26.45
N ALA A 556 -16.62 36.17 -26.07
CA ALA A 556 -16.66 37.35 -25.20
C ALA A 556 -17.39 38.54 -25.86
N LEU A 557 -17.31 38.67 -27.19
CA LEU A 557 -17.97 39.73 -27.94
C LEU A 557 -19.47 39.46 -28.19
N THR A 558 -19.82 38.21 -28.53
CA THR A 558 -21.17 37.87 -29.06
C THR A 558 -22.14 37.36 -28.03
N SER A 559 -21.64 36.65 -26.99
CA SER A 559 -22.51 36.02 -25.99
C SER A 559 -23.30 37.04 -25.18
N GLY A 560 -24.63 36.93 -25.17
CA GLY A 560 -25.52 37.70 -24.29
C GLY A 560 -25.78 37.04 -22.93
N GLN A 561 -25.34 35.80 -22.72
CA GLN A 561 -25.65 35.02 -21.52
C GLN A 561 -24.57 35.13 -20.41
N ILE A 562 -23.35 35.50 -20.77
CA ILE A 562 -22.25 35.66 -19.82
C ILE A 562 -22.16 37.05 -19.21
N SER A 563 -21.75 37.14 -17.94
CA SER A 563 -21.60 38.40 -17.22
C SER A 563 -20.52 39.30 -17.86
N ILE A 564 -20.62 40.62 -17.69
CA ILE A 564 -19.61 41.58 -18.15
C ILE A 564 -18.24 41.28 -17.56
N SER A 565 -18.18 40.91 -16.28
CA SER A 565 -16.92 40.50 -15.62
C SER A 565 -16.28 39.29 -16.26
N LEU A 566 -17.10 38.28 -16.62
CA LEU A 566 -16.58 37.08 -17.30
C LEU A 566 -16.08 37.44 -18.73
N LYS A 567 -16.73 38.39 -19.44
CA LYS A 567 -16.23 38.88 -20.74
C LYS A 567 -14.86 39.51 -20.65
N PHE A 568 -14.63 40.37 -19.64
CA PHE A 568 -13.32 40.99 -19.43
C PHE A 568 -12.26 39.94 -19.02
N ASN A 569 -12.59 39.01 -18.16
CA ASN A 569 -11.73 37.89 -17.81
C ASN A 569 -11.36 37.01 -19.01
N LEU A 570 -12.30 36.74 -19.92
CA LEU A 570 -12.02 36.03 -21.19
C LEU A 570 -11.04 36.79 -22.07
N HIS A 571 -11.22 38.12 -22.24
CA HIS A 571 -10.26 38.92 -23.01
C HIS A 571 -8.87 38.96 -22.41
N ALA A 572 -8.76 39.00 -21.07
CA ALA A 572 -7.48 38.91 -20.37
C ALA A 572 -6.83 37.51 -20.57
N THR A 573 -7.64 36.44 -20.54
CA THR A 573 -7.20 35.06 -20.79
C THR A 573 -6.72 34.88 -22.23
N VAL A 574 -7.46 35.44 -23.22
CA VAL A 574 -7.14 35.42 -24.65
C VAL A 574 -5.74 36.00 -24.89
N ILE A 575 -5.45 37.21 -24.36
CA ILE A 575 -4.16 37.84 -24.60
C ILE A 575 -3.02 37.09 -23.88
N SER A 576 -3.27 36.55 -22.68
CA SER A 576 -2.29 35.76 -21.96
C SER A 576 -1.92 34.45 -22.68
N LEU A 577 -2.92 33.79 -23.25
CA LEU A 577 -2.69 32.59 -24.08
C LEU A 577 -1.91 32.96 -25.35
N LEU A 578 -2.26 34.08 -26.02
CA LEU A 578 -1.53 34.52 -27.20
C LEU A 578 -0.06 34.81 -26.91
N VAL A 579 0.22 35.50 -25.79
CA VAL A 579 1.60 35.78 -25.37
C VAL A 579 2.34 34.49 -25.03
N LEU A 580 1.72 33.56 -24.33
CA LEU A 580 2.32 32.25 -24.02
C LEU A 580 2.59 31.44 -25.29
N ILE A 581 1.64 31.34 -26.20
CA ILE A 581 1.78 30.63 -27.46
C ILE A 581 2.91 31.23 -28.30
N SER A 582 2.98 32.57 -28.40
CA SER A 582 4.03 33.25 -29.14
C SER A 582 5.43 32.96 -28.58
N TYR A 583 5.54 32.85 -27.24
CA TYR A 583 6.77 32.47 -26.55
C TYR A 583 7.15 31.00 -26.82
N VAL A 584 6.19 30.09 -26.74
CA VAL A 584 6.40 28.62 -26.96
C VAL A 584 6.83 28.38 -28.42
N CYS A 585 6.19 29.05 -29.39
CA CYS A 585 6.54 28.92 -30.81
C CYS A 585 7.87 29.57 -31.19
N ASN A 586 8.34 30.50 -30.36
CA ASN A 586 9.51 31.34 -30.64
C ASN A 586 9.43 32.06 -32.02
N ILE A 587 8.24 32.56 -32.38
CA ILE A 587 7.98 33.29 -33.61
C ILE A 587 8.08 34.80 -33.30
N ALA A 588 9.16 35.46 -33.74
CA ALA A 588 9.41 36.87 -33.39
C ALA A 588 8.26 37.80 -33.80
N SER A 589 7.73 37.65 -35.06
CA SER A 589 6.63 38.48 -35.57
C SER A 589 5.34 38.33 -34.72
N LEU A 590 5.05 37.12 -34.24
CA LEU A 590 3.88 36.84 -33.40
C LEU A 590 4.10 37.42 -31.99
N MET A 591 5.29 37.34 -31.47
CA MET A 591 5.67 37.87 -30.13
C MET A 591 5.59 39.43 -30.15
N ASP A 592 6.11 40.07 -31.19
CA ASP A 592 6.01 41.52 -31.37
C ASP A 592 4.55 41.98 -31.49
N TYR A 593 3.73 41.22 -32.24
CA TYR A 593 2.30 41.49 -32.35
C TYR A 593 1.56 41.36 -31.02
N ALA A 594 1.80 40.27 -30.28
CA ALA A 594 1.17 40.05 -28.94
C ALA A 594 1.60 41.14 -27.95
N ASN A 595 2.87 41.50 -27.89
CA ASN A 595 3.37 42.56 -27.03
C ASN A 595 2.77 43.92 -27.41
N LYS A 596 2.61 44.21 -28.69
CA LYS A 596 1.96 45.45 -29.15
C LYS A 596 0.53 45.57 -28.65
N ILE A 597 -0.26 44.49 -28.70
CA ILE A 597 -1.63 44.47 -28.14
C ILE A 597 -1.61 44.71 -26.65
N VAL A 598 -0.68 44.04 -25.92
CA VAL A 598 -0.51 44.21 -24.47
C VAL A 598 -0.21 45.67 -24.13
N GLU A 599 0.68 46.35 -24.86
CA GLU A 599 1.05 47.75 -24.62
C GLU A 599 -0.15 48.69 -24.90
N ILE A 600 -0.94 48.44 -25.96
CA ILE A 600 -2.15 49.25 -26.26
C ILE A 600 -3.17 49.01 -25.14
N ARG A 601 -3.46 47.77 -24.76
CA ARG A 601 -4.39 47.49 -23.64
C ARG A 601 -3.93 48.07 -22.32
N ARG A 602 -2.62 48.13 -22.05
CA ARG A 602 -2.07 48.72 -20.82
C ARG A 602 -2.40 50.21 -20.74
N LYS A 603 -2.42 50.91 -21.90
CA LYS A 603 -2.70 52.35 -21.97
C LYS A 603 -4.17 52.66 -22.01
N GLU A 604 -4.94 51.93 -22.81
CA GLU A 604 -6.33 52.29 -23.13
C GLU A 604 -7.37 51.45 -22.38
N ALA A 605 -7.08 50.20 -22.04
CA ALA A 605 -8.04 49.24 -21.46
C ALA A 605 -7.36 48.25 -20.48
N PRO A 606 -6.79 48.73 -19.35
CA PRO A 606 -6.08 47.88 -18.45
C PRO A 606 -6.95 46.75 -17.84
N HIS A 607 -8.28 46.94 -17.80
CA HIS A 607 -9.23 45.90 -17.36
C HIS A 607 -9.35 44.69 -18.28
N LEU A 608 -8.77 44.74 -19.47
CA LEU A 608 -8.66 43.60 -20.41
C LEU A 608 -7.34 42.84 -20.30
N LEU A 609 -6.54 43.15 -19.29
CA LEU A 609 -5.29 42.46 -18.96
C LEU A 609 -5.44 41.72 -17.63
N PRO A 610 -4.59 40.68 -17.36
CA PRO A 610 -4.51 40.10 -16.03
C PRO A 610 -4.11 41.20 -14.97
N ASP A 611 -4.60 41.15 -13.71
CA ASP A 611 -5.26 40.06 -12.99
C ASP A 611 -6.76 39.95 -13.27
N LEU A 612 -7.32 38.75 -13.11
CA LEU A 612 -8.75 38.50 -13.24
C LEU A 612 -9.50 38.92 -11.99
N HIS A 613 -10.68 39.55 -12.16
CA HIS A 613 -11.51 39.99 -11.05
C HIS A 613 -12.92 39.42 -11.10
N SER A 614 -13.52 39.21 -9.92
CA SER A 614 -14.92 38.82 -9.79
C SER A 614 -15.90 39.95 -10.14
N GLN A 615 -15.50 41.19 -9.90
CA GLN A 615 -16.27 42.42 -10.18
C GLN A 615 -15.38 43.49 -10.78
N TYR A 616 -15.89 44.21 -11.74
CA TYR A 616 -15.26 45.34 -12.42
C TYR A 616 -16.12 46.59 -12.21
N ASP A 617 -15.54 47.77 -12.41
CA ASP A 617 -16.25 49.04 -12.25
C ASP A 617 -17.45 49.11 -13.23
N PRO A 618 -18.65 49.50 -12.73
CA PRO A 618 -19.87 49.54 -13.58
C PRO A 618 -19.80 50.54 -14.71
N GLY A 619 -18.87 51.50 -14.68
CA GLY A 619 -18.67 52.50 -15.70
C GLY A 619 -17.87 52.04 -16.93
N LEU A 620 -17.29 50.85 -16.88
CA LEU A 620 -16.48 50.35 -18.00
C LEU A 620 -17.36 49.97 -19.20
N SER A 621 -16.96 50.44 -20.36
CA SER A 621 -17.71 50.18 -21.62
C SER A 621 -17.59 48.73 -22.03
N SER A 622 -18.70 48.07 -22.36
CA SER A 622 -18.72 46.74 -22.95
C SER A 622 -18.35 46.77 -24.43
N ARG A 623 -18.25 47.96 -25.06
CA ARG A 623 -17.80 48.09 -26.44
C ARG A 623 -16.28 48.15 -26.47
N ILE A 624 -15.65 47.19 -27.08
CA ILE A 624 -14.20 47.09 -27.22
C ILE A 624 -13.82 47.59 -28.60
N ALA A 625 -12.83 48.49 -28.67
CA ALA A 625 -12.32 48.96 -29.96
C ALA A 625 -11.60 47.88 -30.75
N PRO A 626 -11.70 47.81 -32.05
CA PRO A 626 -11.04 46.76 -32.89
C PRO A 626 -9.52 46.67 -32.66
N VAL A 627 -8.86 47.77 -32.33
CA VAL A 627 -7.42 47.86 -32.10
C VAL A 627 -6.99 47.08 -30.84
N LEU A 628 -7.90 46.82 -29.89
CA LEU A 628 -7.69 46.06 -28.68
C LEU A 628 -7.91 44.57 -28.88
N LEU A 629 -8.41 44.15 -30.04
CA LEU A 629 -8.73 42.76 -30.34
C LEU A 629 -7.59 42.09 -31.10
N VAL A 630 -7.59 40.78 -31.06
CA VAL A 630 -6.68 39.94 -31.84
C VAL A 630 -7.25 39.80 -33.25
N ASP A 631 -6.51 40.26 -34.27
CA ASP A 631 -6.93 40.19 -35.69
C ASP A 631 -6.46 38.88 -36.32
N GLN A 632 -7.41 38.13 -36.89
CA GLN A 632 -7.18 36.86 -37.57
C GLN A 632 -6.27 37.00 -38.79
N THR A 633 -6.37 38.13 -39.54
CA THR A 633 -5.57 38.37 -40.73
C THR A 633 -4.09 38.54 -40.35
N VAL A 634 -3.80 39.37 -39.35
CA VAL A 634 -2.44 39.58 -38.84
C VAL A 634 -1.83 38.27 -38.26
N LEU A 635 -2.63 37.48 -37.51
CA LEU A 635 -2.18 36.15 -37.06
C LEU A 635 -1.79 35.26 -38.21
N SER A 636 -2.64 35.22 -39.25
CA SER A 636 -2.43 34.46 -40.48
C SER A 636 -1.14 34.84 -41.19
N GLU A 637 -0.83 36.14 -41.26
CA GLU A 637 0.42 36.66 -41.85
C GLU A 637 1.64 36.31 -41.03
N CYS A 638 1.59 36.44 -39.71
CA CYS A 638 2.67 36.04 -38.82
C CYS A 638 3.00 34.53 -38.93
N LEU A 639 1.99 33.68 -39.06
CA LEU A 639 2.17 32.24 -39.20
C LEU A 639 2.71 31.85 -40.58
N LYS A 640 2.23 32.52 -41.69
CA LYS A 640 2.80 32.32 -43.02
C LYS A 640 4.24 32.71 -43.09
N GLY A 641 4.63 33.84 -42.44
CA GLY A 641 6.03 34.27 -42.35
C GLY A 641 6.90 33.27 -41.62
N ALA A 642 6.39 32.44 -40.71
CA ALA A 642 7.06 31.39 -40.03
C ALA A 642 7.00 30.00 -40.73
N GLY A 643 6.34 29.92 -41.90
CA GLY A 643 6.20 28.67 -42.66
C GLY A 643 5.13 27.70 -42.14
N LEU A 644 4.23 28.17 -41.28
CA LEU A 644 3.14 27.36 -40.72
C LEU A 644 1.88 27.46 -41.59
N ASP A 645 1.10 26.36 -41.65
CA ASP A 645 -0.14 26.33 -42.46
C ASP A 645 -1.25 27.16 -41.84
N SER A 646 -1.38 28.40 -42.30
CA SER A 646 -2.45 29.33 -41.88
C SER A 646 -3.84 28.97 -42.42
N GLY A 647 -3.95 28.06 -43.41
CA GLY A 647 -5.23 27.65 -44.00
C GLY A 647 -6.19 27.02 -42.97
N LYS A 648 -5.61 26.37 -41.97
CA LYS A 648 -6.38 25.78 -40.87
C LYS A 648 -7.05 26.80 -39.94
N LEU A 649 -6.57 28.04 -39.87
CA LEU A 649 -7.21 29.13 -39.11
C LEU A 649 -8.44 29.69 -39.86
N GLN A 650 -8.54 29.49 -41.17
CA GLN A 650 -9.64 30.03 -42.02
C GLN A 650 -10.79 29.04 -42.18
N GLN A 651 -10.60 27.77 -41.89
CA GLN A 651 -11.64 26.75 -41.93
C GLN A 651 -12.60 26.98 -40.76
N GLY A 652 -13.70 27.70 -41.04
CA GLY A 652 -14.89 28.02 -40.26
C GLY A 652 -14.90 27.88 -38.74
N PRO A 653 -15.81 28.49 -38.01
CA PRO A 653 -15.82 28.42 -36.56
C PRO A 653 -16.09 26.99 -36.09
N GLY A 654 -15.04 26.23 -35.78
CA GLY A 654 -15.16 24.89 -35.19
C GLY A 654 -15.93 24.89 -33.86
N TYR A 655 -16.04 26.06 -33.23
CA TYR A 655 -16.61 26.28 -31.92
C TYR A 655 -17.63 27.44 -31.93
N SER A 656 -18.61 27.50 -32.81
CA SER A 656 -19.59 28.57 -32.79
C SER A 656 -20.90 28.16 -32.12
N SER A 657 -21.51 29.09 -31.38
CA SER A 657 -22.76 28.95 -30.62
C SER A 657 -24.01 28.54 -31.44
N THR A 658 -23.93 28.52 -32.77
CA THR A 658 -25.01 28.01 -33.66
C THR A 658 -25.14 26.48 -33.57
N SER A 659 -24.23 25.79 -32.97
CA SER A 659 -24.31 24.34 -32.66
C SER A 659 -25.09 24.01 -31.39
N LEU A 660 -25.76 24.98 -30.75
CA LEU A 660 -26.59 24.76 -29.54
C LEU A 660 -27.67 23.68 -29.73
N GLN A 661 -28.14 23.46 -30.95
CA GLN A 661 -29.04 22.35 -31.25
C GLN A 661 -28.32 20.98 -31.34
N HIS A 662 -27.00 20.96 -31.50
CA HIS A 662 -26.17 19.74 -31.53
C HIS A 662 -25.50 19.40 -30.19
N ARG A 663 -25.59 20.25 -29.16
CA ARG A 663 -24.98 20.03 -27.85
C ARG A 663 -25.41 18.71 -27.19
N HIS A 664 -26.70 18.39 -27.25
CA HIS A 664 -27.23 17.11 -26.80
C HIS A 664 -26.81 15.95 -27.70
N SER A 665 -26.66 16.22 -29.00
CA SER A 665 -26.27 15.23 -30.01
C SER A 665 -24.80 14.82 -29.91
N TRP A 666 -23.88 15.70 -29.48
CA TRP A 666 -22.45 15.35 -29.34
C TRP A 666 -22.20 14.43 -28.12
N VAL A 667 -22.80 14.73 -26.97
CA VAL A 667 -22.75 13.86 -25.79
C VAL A 667 -23.41 12.51 -26.05
N ASP A 668 -24.47 12.49 -26.86
CA ASP A 668 -25.19 11.28 -27.27
C ASP A 668 -24.49 10.52 -28.40
N SER A 669 -23.85 11.21 -29.34
CA SER A 669 -23.16 10.57 -30.48
C SER A 669 -21.79 10.01 -30.08
N ALA A 670 -21.08 10.59 -29.10
CA ALA A 670 -19.86 10.03 -28.57
C ALA A 670 -20.10 8.64 -27.91
N GLY A 671 -21.26 8.48 -27.23
CA GLY A 671 -21.68 7.20 -26.69
C GLY A 671 -22.06 6.13 -27.74
N ARG A 672 -22.50 6.55 -28.92
CA ARG A 672 -22.87 5.64 -30.04
C ARG A 672 -21.68 5.28 -30.90
N ASN A 673 -20.76 6.22 -31.16
CA ASN A 673 -19.56 5.95 -31.95
C ASN A 673 -18.54 5.02 -31.22
N SER A 674 -18.53 5.02 -29.91
CA SER A 674 -17.71 4.09 -29.11
C SER A 674 -18.09 2.60 -29.28
N LEU A 675 -19.36 2.33 -29.65
CA LEU A 675 -19.83 0.97 -29.96
C LEU A 675 -19.62 0.58 -31.42
N ALA A 676 -19.51 1.58 -32.34
CA ALA A 676 -19.28 1.33 -33.75
C ALA A 676 -17.80 1.17 -34.12
N ASP A 677 -16.90 1.89 -33.41
CA ASP A 677 -15.45 1.84 -33.66
C ASP A 677 -14.77 0.56 -33.11
N ILE A 678 -15.43 -0.20 -32.25
CA ILE A 678 -14.92 -1.54 -31.84
C ILE A 678 -14.96 -2.51 -33.06
N ASN A 679 -15.77 -2.23 -34.10
CA ASN A 679 -15.84 -3.06 -35.28
C ASN A 679 -15.06 -2.53 -36.50
N SER A 680 -14.58 -1.30 -36.50
CA SER A 680 -13.85 -0.71 -37.66
C SER A 680 -12.35 -0.46 -37.42
N GLY A 681 -11.84 -0.73 -36.22
CA GLY A 681 -10.42 -0.57 -35.88
C GLY A 681 -9.51 -1.77 -36.20
N ALA A 682 -9.97 -2.71 -37.03
CA ALA A 682 -9.22 -3.91 -37.42
C ALA A 682 -8.69 -3.89 -38.84
N THR A 683 -8.34 -2.70 -39.36
CA THR A 683 -7.62 -2.62 -40.64
C THR A 683 -6.57 -1.52 -40.58
N GLU A 684 -5.33 -1.97 -40.88
CA GLU A 684 -4.09 -1.23 -41.12
C GLU A 684 -3.14 -1.08 -39.94
N LEU A 685 -2.54 -2.21 -39.60
CA LEU A 685 -1.09 -2.26 -39.30
C LEU A 685 -0.52 -3.44 -40.09
N ASP A 686 -0.04 -3.11 -41.28
CA ASP A 686 0.80 -3.95 -42.10
C ASP A 686 2.14 -4.19 -41.38
N SER A 687 2.31 -5.37 -40.82
CA SER A 687 3.63 -5.96 -40.59
C SER A 687 3.53 -7.45 -40.88
N GLY A 688 4.19 -7.83 -41.99
CA GLY A 688 4.22 -9.16 -42.52
C GLY A 688 4.65 -10.19 -41.51
N GLY A 689 3.85 -11.23 -41.41
CA GLY A 689 4.08 -12.40 -40.61
C GLY A 689 2.98 -13.42 -40.91
N SER A 690 3.16 -14.19 -41.99
CA SER A 690 2.28 -15.25 -42.45
C SER A 690 2.10 -16.35 -41.39
N SER A 691 0.85 -16.61 -41.01
CA SER A 691 0.43 -17.91 -40.49
C SER A 691 -0.81 -18.40 -41.25
N PRO A 692 -0.88 -19.70 -41.59
CA PRO A 692 -1.86 -20.20 -42.51
C PRO A 692 -3.25 -20.34 -41.92
N GLY A 693 -4.23 -20.09 -42.78
CA GLY A 693 -5.61 -19.91 -42.57
C GLY A 693 -6.41 -20.95 -41.82
N VAL A 694 -7.31 -20.43 -41.02
CA VAL A 694 -8.57 -21.07 -40.69
C VAL A 694 -9.68 -20.19 -41.30
N GLN A 695 -10.40 -20.73 -42.23
CA GLN A 695 -11.54 -20.08 -42.85
C GLN A 695 -12.60 -19.75 -41.81
N LYS A 696 -12.82 -18.44 -41.56
CA LYS A 696 -14.02 -17.94 -40.88
C LYS A 696 -15.19 -17.95 -41.89
N LYS A 697 -16.14 -18.82 -41.68
CA LYS A 697 -17.47 -18.71 -42.23
C LYS A 697 -18.17 -17.51 -41.59
N LEU A 698 -18.45 -16.51 -42.40
CA LEU A 698 -19.41 -15.44 -42.12
C LEU A 698 -20.80 -16.05 -42.04
N LEU A 699 -21.42 -16.05 -40.89
CA LEU A 699 -22.85 -16.17 -40.71
C LEU A 699 -23.29 -14.96 -39.88
N GLY A 700 -23.86 -13.99 -40.55
CA GLY A 700 -24.66 -12.94 -39.89
C GLY A 700 -26.00 -13.58 -39.51
N GLU A 701 -26.14 -13.91 -38.24
CA GLU A 701 -27.43 -14.16 -37.60
C GLU A 701 -27.73 -13.00 -36.65
N GLU A 702 -28.86 -12.35 -36.90
CA GLU A 702 -29.42 -11.36 -35.98
C GLU A 702 -29.61 -11.99 -34.61
N LEU A 703 -29.13 -11.31 -33.56
CA LEU A 703 -29.31 -11.69 -32.15
C LEU A 703 -30.80 -11.57 -31.78
N THR A 704 -31.54 -12.65 -31.98
CA THR A 704 -32.92 -12.77 -31.52
C THR A 704 -32.98 -13.33 -30.10
N PHE A 705 -34.06 -13.06 -29.37
CA PHE A 705 -34.29 -13.56 -28.01
C PHE A 705 -34.15 -15.10 -27.89
N GLU A 706 -34.43 -15.84 -28.98
CA GLU A 706 -34.28 -17.29 -29.07
C GLU A 706 -32.82 -17.72 -29.17
N SER A 707 -31.96 -16.97 -29.86
CA SER A 707 -30.50 -17.28 -29.92
C SER A 707 -29.82 -17.07 -28.56
N MET A 708 -30.26 -16.04 -27.83
CA MET A 708 -29.76 -15.73 -26.47
C MET A 708 -30.25 -16.79 -25.47
N LYS A 709 -31.46 -17.27 -25.58
CA LYS A 709 -32.01 -18.35 -24.78
C LYS A 709 -31.30 -19.69 -25.02
N ARG A 710 -30.88 -19.95 -26.27
CA ARG A 710 -30.11 -21.14 -26.66
C ARG A 710 -28.69 -21.12 -26.05
N ILE A 711 -28.00 -19.99 -26.08
CA ILE A 711 -26.66 -19.80 -25.45
C ILE A 711 -26.73 -19.99 -23.93
N LEU A 712 -27.79 -19.50 -23.26
CA LEU A 712 -28.00 -19.68 -21.81
C LEU A 712 -28.35 -21.13 -21.44
N THR A 713 -29.07 -21.87 -22.27
CA THR A 713 -29.39 -23.28 -22.04
C THR A 713 -28.21 -24.19 -22.33
N GLU A 714 -27.39 -23.91 -23.33
CA GLU A 714 -26.17 -24.66 -23.66
C GLU A 714 -25.08 -24.48 -22.57
N ASN A 715 -24.95 -23.28 -21.98
CA ASN A 715 -24.05 -23.05 -20.84
C ASN A 715 -24.48 -23.80 -19.56
N ASN A 716 -25.78 -23.95 -19.29
CA ASN A 716 -26.26 -24.76 -18.16
C ASN A 716 -25.96 -26.26 -18.33
N ASN A 717 -26.04 -26.79 -19.52
CA ASN A 717 -25.70 -28.20 -19.79
C ASN A 717 -24.20 -28.49 -19.62
N ASN A 718 -23.33 -27.53 -19.94
CA ASN A 718 -21.89 -27.67 -19.73
C ASN A 718 -21.52 -27.68 -18.22
N HIS A 719 -22.19 -26.90 -17.38
CA HIS A 719 -21.96 -26.91 -15.93
C HIS A 719 -22.42 -28.21 -15.24
N VAL A 720 -23.50 -28.82 -15.70
CA VAL A 720 -23.97 -30.10 -15.19
C VAL A 720 -22.99 -31.22 -15.59
N MET A 721 -22.52 -31.24 -16.84
CA MET A 721 -21.52 -32.20 -17.32
C MET A 721 -20.14 -32.03 -16.64
N GLU A 722 -19.77 -30.82 -16.27
CA GLU A 722 -18.53 -30.53 -15.55
C GLU A 722 -18.62 -30.96 -14.08
N GLY A 723 -19.81 -30.80 -13.46
CA GLY A 723 -20.13 -31.31 -12.13
C GLY A 723 -20.08 -32.84 -12.04
N GLU A 724 -20.67 -33.54 -13.02
CA GLU A 724 -20.61 -35.00 -13.09
C GLU A 724 -19.20 -35.53 -13.34
N LYS A 725 -18.41 -34.85 -14.19
CA LYS A 725 -16.99 -35.19 -14.41
C LYS A 725 -16.15 -35.01 -13.16
N ARG A 726 -16.40 -33.93 -12.39
CA ARG A 726 -15.73 -33.71 -11.09
C ARG A 726 -16.09 -34.78 -10.06
N LEU A 727 -17.35 -35.20 -10.00
CA LEU A 727 -17.81 -36.26 -9.11
C LEU A 727 -17.20 -37.61 -9.50
N GLN A 728 -17.15 -37.94 -10.78
CA GLN A 728 -16.51 -39.19 -11.29
C GLN A 728 -14.99 -39.17 -11.02
N LEU A 729 -14.31 -38.05 -11.22
CA LEU A 729 -12.89 -37.87 -10.89
C LEU A 729 -12.64 -38.03 -9.37
N SER A 730 -13.46 -37.42 -8.55
CA SER A 730 -13.37 -37.52 -7.08
C SER A 730 -13.57 -38.95 -6.60
N HIS A 731 -14.54 -39.68 -7.18
CA HIS A 731 -14.78 -41.09 -6.89
C HIS A 731 -13.64 -41.98 -7.33
N PHE A 732 -13.04 -41.72 -8.52
CA PHE A 732 -11.87 -42.41 -9.02
C PHE A 732 -10.66 -42.19 -8.09
N PHE A 733 -10.35 -40.95 -7.70
CA PHE A 733 -9.22 -40.66 -6.79
C PHE A 733 -9.39 -41.24 -5.37
N ARG A 734 -10.63 -41.51 -4.94
CA ARG A 734 -10.92 -42.13 -3.63
C ARG A 734 -10.77 -43.61 -3.60
N ASN A 735 -11.03 -44.31 -4.72
CA ASN A 735 -11.20 -45.75 -4.76
C ASN A 735 -10.18 -46.50 -5.68
N ALA A 736 -9.37 -45.78 -6.46
CA ALA A 736 -8.38 -46.40 -7.33
C ALA A 736 -7.11 -46.84 -6.58
N PRO A 737 -6.52 -47.98 -6.91
CA PRO A 737 -5.22 -48.38 -6.36
C PRO A 737 -4.13 -47.35 -6.72
N PHE A 738 -3.14 -47.16 -5.85
CA PHE A 738 -2.07 -46.20 -6.01
C PHE A 738 -1.30 -46.28 -7.32
N GLN A 739 -1.12 -47.51 -7.84
CA GLN A 739 -0.45 -47.79 -9.13
C GLN A 739 -1.21 -47.21 -10.33
N ASP A 740 -2.56 -47.22 -10.29
CA ASP A 740 -3.39 -46.66 -11.36
C ASP A 740 -3.43 -45.16 -11.33
N LEU A 741 -3.30 -44.54 -10.14
CA LEU A 741 -3.18 -43.09 -9.97
C LEU A 741 -1.85 -42.57 -10.53
N VAL A 742 -0.74 -43.28 -10.26
CA VAL A 742 0.60 -42.91 -10.77
C VAL A 742 0.69 -43.03 -12.29
N SER A 743 0.10 -44.07 -12.86
CA SER A 743 0.13 -44.30 -14.32
C SER A 743 -0.64 -43.24 -15.11
N LYS A 744 -1.70 -42.62 -14.52
CA LYS A 744 -2.47 -41.53 -15.14
C LYS A 744 -1.91 -40.14 -14.87
N THR A 745 -1.07 -39.97 -13.83
CA THR A 745 -0.44 -38.72 -13.47
C THR A 745 0.96 -38.54 -14.04
N GLN A 746 1.51 -39.52 -14.73
CA GLN A 746 2.77 -39.31 -15.45
C GLN A 746 2.58 -38.24 -16.51
N PRO A 747 3.31 -37.10 -16.42
CA PRO A 747 3.22 -36.06 -17.42
C PRO A 747 3.63 -36.63 -18.78
N LYS A 748 2.89 -36.31 -19.82
CA LYS A 748 3.26 -36.59 -21.20
C LYS A 748 4.47 -35.72 -21.58
N HIS A 749 5.63 -36.04 -21.00
CA HIS A 749 6.90 -35.35 -21.21
C HIS A 749 7.30 -35.37 -22.70
N ASP A 750 6.94 -36.43 -23.42
CA ASP A 750 7.29 -36.60 -24.83
C ASP A 750 6.57 -35.64 -25.79
N VAL A 751 5.33 -35.20 -25.48
CA VAL A 751 4.57 -34.27 -26.35
C VAL A 751 5.08 -32.84 -26.21
N LEU A 752 5.50 -32.42 -25.00
CA LEU A 752 6.04 -31.09 -24.77
C LEU A 752 7.46 -30.96 -25.33
N GLN A 753 8.27 -32.00 -25.18
CA GLN A 753 9.61 -32.06 -25.73
C GLN A 753 9.59 -32.15 -27.27
N SER A 754 8.65 -32.89 -27.87
CA SER A 754 8.44 -32.95 -29.31
C SER A 754 8.02 -31.58 -29.89
N LYS A 755 7.09 -30.87 -29.24
CA LYS A 755 6.68 -29.54 -29.68
C LYS A 755 7.75 -28.47 -29.47
N LEU A 756 8.54 -28.55 -28.41
CA LEU A 756 9.69 -27.67 -28.21
C LEU A 756 10.78 -27.92 -29.27
N SER A 757 11.05 -29.18 -29.61
CA SER A 757 11.98 -29.54 -30.70
C SER A 757 11.51 -29.06 -32.07
N GLU A 758 10.19 -29.09 -32.33
CA GLU A 758 9.58 -28.57 -33.56
C GLU A 758 9.70 -27.03 -33.66
N ILE A 759 9.52 -26.34 -32.57
CA ILE A 759 9.71 -24.88 -32.49
C ILE A 759 11.18 -24.49 -32.67
N PHE A 760 12.11 -25.22 -32.07
CA PHE A 760 13.54 -24.97 -32.24
C PHE A 760 14.04 -25.29 -33.65
N ASN A 761 13.50 -26.32 -34.31
CA ASN A 761 13.82 -26.64 -35.69
C ASN A 761 13.25 -25.61 -36.69
N THR A 762 12.09 -24.98 -36.41
CA THR A 762 11.53 -23.95 -37.26
C THR A 762 12.27 -22.59 -37.10
N LEU A 763 12.92 -22.35 -35.96
CA LEU A 763 13.74 -21.15 -35.72
C LEU A 763 15.17 -21.30 -36.28
N ALA A 764 15.64 -22.48 -36.64
CA ALA A 764 17.00 -22.75 -37.08
C ALA A 764 17.20 -22.72 -38.61
N VAL A 765 16.16 -22.43 -39.39
CA VAL A 765 16.27 -22.37 -40.87
C VAL A 765 16.23 -20.94 -41.34
N ASP A 766 17.40 -20.30 -41.39
CA ASP A 766 17.63 -19.10 -42.21
C ASP A 766 18.70 -19.45 -43.28
N PRO A 767 18.34 -19.52 -44.57
CA PRO A 767 19.26 -19.94 -45.63
C PRO A 767 19.84 -18.70 -46.35
N ARG A 768 20.89 -18.12 -45.84
CA ARG A 768 21.79 -17.22 -46.61
C ARG A 768 23.14 -17.06 -45.91
N ASN A 769 24.11 -17.92 -46.25
CA ASN A 769 25.47 -17.59 -46.56
C ASN A 769 26.36 -18.86 -46.49
N THR A 770 26.64 -19.40 -47.67
CA THR A 770 27.78 -20.25 -47.90
C THR A 770 28.98 -19.38 -48.36
N PRO A 771 30.20 -19.70 -47.91
CA PRO A 771 31.27 -19.97 -48.85
C PRO A 771 32.07 -21.27 -48.58
N GLN A 772 32.58 -21.79 -49.66
CA GLN A 772 33.24 -23.05 -49.92
C GLN A 772 34.63 -23.26 -49.31
N PRO A 773 35.23 -24.42 -49.49
CA PRO A 773 36.04 -25.10 -48.48
C PRO A 773 37.54 -25.16 -48.78
N GLY A 774 38.34 -25.58 -47.82
CA GLY A 774 39.71 -25.99 -48.04
C GLY A 774 40.55 -26.15 -46.78
N GLY A 775 40.90 -27.42 -46.46
CA GLY A 775 42.09 -27.78 -45.69
C GLY A 775 41.86 -28.77 -44.53
N PRO A 776 42.76 -29.73 -44.31
CA PRO A 776 42.46 -30.99 -43.63
C PRO A 776 42.72 -30.98 -42.11
N PRO A 777 42.43 -32.12 -41.39
CA PRO A 777 41.93 -32.13 -40.00
C PRO A 777 43.03 -32.24 -38.96
N THR A 778 42.79 -31.60 -37.80
CA THR A 778 43.47 -32.01 -36.57
C THR A 778 42.46 -32.14 -35.46
N ASP A 779 42.53 -33.28 -34.78
CA ASP A 779 41.73 -33.67 -33.62
C ASP A 779 41.81 -32.69 -32.48
N THR A 780 40.65 -32.11 -32.11
CA THR A 780 40.41 -31.60 -30.74
C THR A 780 38.93 -31.78 -30.41
N LYS A 781 38.67 -32.35 -29.25
CA LYS A 781 37.32 -32.64 -28.69
C LYS A 781 36.46 -31.36 -28.68
N PRO A 782 35.18 -31.42 -29.01
CA PRO A 782 34.29 -30.28 -28.96
C PRO A 782 34.00 -29.91 -27.51
N ASN A 783 34.46 -28.70 -27.08
CA ASN A 783 33.91 -28.00 -25.94
C ASN A 783 32.47 -27.60 -26.31
N GLN A 784 31.52 -28.27 -25.69
CA GLN A 784 30.11 -27.82 -25.74
C GLN A 784 30.04 -26.45 -25.05
N ALA A 785 29.68 -25.42 -25.79
CA ALA A 785 29.34 -24.13 -25.22
C ALA A 785 28.14 -24.31 -24.31
N PRO A 786 28.13 -23.70 -23.11
CA PRO A 786 27.00 -23.79 -22.21
C PRO A 786 25.72 -23.19 -22.85
N PRO A 787 24.53 -23.72 -22.51
CA PRO A 787 23.27 -23.20 -23.05
C PRO A 787 23.08 -21.71 -22.76
N ALA A 788 22.43 -20.98 -23.64
CA ALA A 788 22.29 -19.52 -23.57
C ALA A 788 21.66 -18.99 -22.26
N TYR A 789 20.83 -19.78 -21.61
CA TYR A 789 20.22 -19.42 -20.31
C TYR A 789 21.21 -19.49 -19.13
N GLU A 790 22.24 -20.33 -19.19
CA GLU A 790 23.29 -20.39 -18.17
C GLU A 790 24.24 -19.18 -18.27
N ILE A 791 24.36 -18.57 -19.46
CA ILE A 791 25.18 -17.38 -19.68
C ILE A 791 24.48 -16.11 -19.15
N HIS A 792 23.16 -16.05 -19.26
CA HIS A 792 22.38 -14.83 -18.88
C HIS A 792 21.81 -14.86 -17.47
N PHE A 793 21.68 -16.04 -16.84
CA PHE A 793 21.08 -16.19 -15.51
C PHE A 793 21.85 -17.19 -14.64
N PRO A 794 23.09 -16.91 -14.28
CA PRO A 794 23.92 -17.82 -13.47
C PRO A 794 23.37 -18.05 -12.05
N GLU A 795 22.51 -17.16 -11.54
CA GLU A 795 21.94 -17.23 -10.18
C GLU A 795 20.76 -18.20 -10.05
N LEU A 796 20.22 -18.71 -11.16
CA LEU A 796 19.09 -19.65 -11.15
C LEU A 796 19.48 -21.10 -10.82
N PHE A 797 20.78 -21.40 -10.72
CA PHE A 797 21.32 -22.73 -10.48
C PHE A 797 22.22 -22.81 -9.23
N VAL A 798 21.79 -22.19 -8.13
CA VAL A 798 22.42 -22.45 -6.83
C VAL A 798 21.70 -23.64 -6.20
N TYR A 799 22.43 -24.76 -6.09
CA TYR A 799 22.00 -25.96 -5.38
C TYR A 799 21.92 -25.72 -3.88
#